data_dc8111fd45e30a0623a230ce14709201
#
_entry.id   dc8111fd45e30a0623a230ce14709201
#
_cell.length_a   1.000
_cell.length_b   1.000
_cell.length_c   1.000
_cell.angle_alpha   90.00
_cell.angle_beta   90.00
_cell.angle_gamma   90.00
#
_symmetry.space_group_name_H-M   'P 1'
#
loop_
_entity.id
_entity.type
_entity.pdbx_description
1 polymer ?
#
loop_
_entity_poly.entity_id
_entity_poly.type
_entity_poly.pdbx_seq_one_letter_code
_entity_poly.pdbx_strand_id
1 'polypeptide(L)'
;MWEYLQENWIDVVNDAILHVDLTLAAMALAVLVGMTIGLLTYRRRWLGAMATTTTAAFLTIPSIALLGILIGPFGLGLTNVLCALVLYALLPITRNTIVGLRGVDPAVVDAARGMGLGRVRLLFRVRLPLAWPVILSGIRVSTQITIGIAAIGAYVKGPGLGNEIFDGLGRFGAVNSLNQVLTGTLGIMVLALLFDLAFVVVGKLTTRRRPLAGRAAAPATSGGAAGLGGETIELRDVSKHYPGRAVPAVERLSMRIPAGEIVVLTGPSGCGKTTTMRMINRLVEPTAGVVTIGGTDVSALDLDEHRRNTGYVIQQIGLFPHLRVDANIGVVPRVLGWTRRRIADRVRELLDVVGLTREHGIRYPRELSGGQQQRVGVARAMAADPPVMLMDEPFGSTDPITRARLQDEFLRLQREVRKTIVFVTHDFDEALKVGDRIAVLRPRSVIAQYDTPQAILAAPADDYVASFVGSKRNLKRLALIRVGDLDLRPAAGPDGLPPVRPDDTLRDVLDLMVRTGSTAVVVTEDDTAQPLGVCDVPGLFAALRPTDEGPADDAPANPDAEEAPGPGPDTTAPARSRRRRLGLLVRPVLLILALLALFLIVRAHPLDSIEQRFLNADEILTELGAHLRLTLISTVCTIAIALPLGILLTRAGARWARPIGLGLGNLGQAIPSIGLVVLLALWIGTGTATAVTALVVYATLPVLRNTIVGLDGVDPTLVDAARGMGMGKTAILWRIELPLAVPVILAGIRTALVLTVASATLATFIGGGGLGGGLVAGIGLYRPILSLTFGIIVAALALFVDWLGLVAEEVLHPRGM
;
A
#
# COMPACT_ATOMS: atom_id res chain seq x y z
N MET A 1 -12.20 -37.18 31.88
CA MET A 1 -11.19 -36.16 31.56
C MET A 1 -10.59 -35.51 32.79
N TRP A 2 -11.38 -35.10 33.79
CA TRP A 2 -10.81 -34.45 34.99
C TRP A 2 -9.92 -35.41 35.81
N GLU A 3 -10.35 -36.63 36.05
CA GLU A 3 -9.54 -37.68 36.73
C GLU A 3 -8.24 -37.95 35.95
N TYR A 4 -8.33 -38.09 34.62
CA TYR A 4 -7.16 -38.30 33.78
C TYR A 4 -6.16 -37.12 33.91
N LEU A 5 -6.64 -35.86 33.90
CA LEU A 5 -5.79 -34.70 34.08
C LEU A 5 -5.16 -34.63 35.47
N GLN A 6 -5.85 -35.04 36.52
CA GLN A 6 -5.31 -35.09 37.87
C GLN A 6 -4.17 -36.11 38.03
N GLU A 7 -4.27 -37.25 37.31
CA GLU A 7 -3.27 -38.30 37.36
C GLU A 7 -2.05 -37.99 36.49
N ASN A 8 -2.25 -37.28 35.33
CA ASN A 8 -1.19 -37.08 34.31
C ASN A 8 -0.81 -35.62 34.10
N TRP A 9 -1.17 -34.69 35.02
CA TRP A 9 -1.00 -33.24 34.82
C TRP A 9 0.46 -32.81 34.60
N ILE A 10 1.42 -33.50 35.24
CA ILE A 10 2.86 -33.20 35.08
C ILE A 10 3.31 -33.45 33.63
N ASP A 11 2.93 -34.59 33.06
CA ASP A 11 3.31 -34.99 31.70
C ASP A 11 2.63 -34.08 30.67
N VAL A 12 1.35 -33.79 30.86
CA VAL A 12 0.61 -32.86 29.98
C VAL A 12 1.19 -31.44 30.00
N VAL A 13 1.58 -30.93 31.17
CA VAL A 13 2.24 -29.62 31.30
C VAL A 13 3.64 -29.65 30.66
N ASN A 14 4.43 -30.70 30.87
CA ASN A 14 5.72 -30.83 30.21
C ASN A 14 5.60 -30.87 28.69
N ASP A 15 4.65 -31.65 28.15
CA ASP A 15 4.36 -31.69 26.73
C ASP A 15 3.88 -30.32 26.21
N ALA A 16 3.10 -29.58 26.97
CA ALA A 16 2.67 -28.24 26.62
C ALA A 16 3.85 -27.26 26.57
N ILE A 17 4.77 -27.31 27.51
CA ILE A 17 6.00 -26.48 27.53
C ILE A 17 6.87 -26.82 26.30
N LEU A 18 7.11 -28.10 26.06
CA LEU A 18 7.90 -28.54 24.90
C LEU A 18 7.25 -28.13 23.58
N HIS A 19 5.92 -28.13 23.48
CA HIS A 19 5.18 -27.66 22.31
C HIS A 19 5.37 -26.14 22.09
N VAL A 20 5.35 -25.36 23.16
CA VAL A 20 5.62 -23.92 23.14
C VAL A 20 7.06 -23.63 22.73
N ASP A 21 8.03 -24.32 23.31
CA ASP A 21 9.46 -24.14 23.00
C ASP A 21 9.76 -24.44 21.54
N LEU A 22 9.24 -25.57 21.03
CA LEU A 22 9.36 -25.95 19.63
C LEU A 22 8.75 -24.89 18.71
N THR A 23 7.55 -24.40 19.04
CA THR A 23 6.87 -23.37 18.26
C THR A 23 7.65 -22.05 18.27
N LEU A 24 8.15 -21.60 19.41
CA LEU A 24 8.93 -20.37 19.52
C LEU A 24 10.25 -20.46 18.76
N ALA A 25 10.97 -21.59 18.87
CA ALA A 25 12.21 -21.81 18.14
C ALA A 25 11.98 -21.80 16.62
N ALA A 26 10.96 -22.51 16.13
CA ALA A 26 10.58 -22.52 14.73
C ALA A 26 10.19 -21.14 14.22
N MET A 27 9.40 -20.39 15.00
CA MET A 27 8.97 -19.04 14.64
C MET A 27 10.12 -18.03 14.64
N ALA A 28 11.05 -18.11 15.60
CA ALA A 28 12.23 -17.24 15.62
C ALA A 28 13.08 -17.41 14.35
N LEU A 29 13.36 -18.66 13.95
CA LEU A 29 14.08 -18.96 12.71
C LEU A 29 13.28 -18.53 11.47
N ALA A 30 11.98 -18.83 11.42
CA ALA A 30 11.13 -18.49 10.28
C ALA A 30 10.96 -16.97 10.10
N VAL A 31 10.86 -16.21 11.18
CA VAL A 31 10.81 -14.74 11.14
C VAL A 31 12.14 -14.19 10.63
N LEU A 32 13.26 -14.67 11.15
CA LEU A 32 14.59 -14.27 10.70
C LEU A 32 14.77 -14.52 9.19
N VAL A 33 14.52 -15.74 8.74
CA VAL A 33 14.69 -16.13 7.33
C VAL A 33 13.64 -15.47 6.43
N GLY A 34 12.35 -15.54 6.78
CA GLY A 34 11.25 -15.04 5.97
C GLY A 34 11.26 -13.52 5.83
N MET A 35 11.55 -12.76 6.90
CA MET A 35 11.73 -11.30 6.81
C MET A 35 12.96 -10.95 5.98
N THR A 36 14.07 -11.65 6.14
CA THR A 36 15.29 -11.41 5.34
C THR A 36 15.00 -11.61 3.86
N ILE A 37 14.36 -12.72 3.47
CA ILE A 37 13.93 -12.97 2.08
C ILE A 37 13.02 -11.84 1.60
N GLY A 38 12.03 -11.44 2.39
CA GLY A 38 11.11 -10.36 2.06
C GLY A 38 11.83 -9.02 1.85
N LEU A 39 12.75 -8.65 2.75
CA LEU A 39 13.55 -7.41 2.68
C LEU A 39 14.49 -7.38 1.47
N LEU A 40 15.06 -8.51 1.08
CA LEU A 40 15.94 -8.58 -0.09
C LEU A 40 15.18 -8.54 -1.41
N THR A 41 13.94 -9.08 -1.44
CA THR A 41 13.20 -9.31 -2.69
C THR A 41 12.10 -8.28 -2.99
N TYR A 42 11.61 -7.48 -2.01
CA TYR A 42 10.47 -6.58 -2.22
C TYR A 42 10.68 -5.53 -3.32
N ARG A 43 11.92 -5.11 -3.58
CA ARG A 43 12.22 -4.06 -4.57
C ARG A 43 12.03 -4.52 -6.02
N ARG A 44 12.42 -5.77 -6.34
CA ARG A 44 12.32 -6.32 -7.69
C ARG A 44 11.10 -7.23 -7.79
N ARG A 45 10.16 -6.92 -8.70
CA ARG A 45 8.90 -7.67 -8.84
C ARG A 45 9.12 -9.16 -9.09
N TRP A 46 10.09 -9.51 -9.97
CA TRP A 46 10.37 -10.89 -10.32
C TRP A 46 11.00 -11.69 -9.16
N LEU A 47 11.92 -11.09 -8.39
CA LEU A 47 12.50 -11.75 -7.21
C LEU A 47 11.44 -11.99 -6.12
N GLY A 48 10.57 -11.00 -5.88
CA GLY A 48 9.45 -11.19 -4.96
C GLY A 48 8.48 -12.28 -5.40
N ALA A 49 8.19 -12.38 -6.70
CA ALA A 49 7.38 -13.46 -7.26
C ALA A 49 8.05 -14.82 -7.09
N MET A 50 9.35 -14.94 -7.39
CA MET A 50 10.11 -16.19 -7.15
C MET A 50 10.08 -16.60 -5.68
N ALA A 51 10.41 -15.67 -4.76
CA ALA A 51 10.42 -15.95 -3.33
C ALA A 51 9.05 -16.43 -2.82
N THR A 52 7.97 -15.77 -3.23
CA THR A 52 6.61 -16.19 -2.85
C THR A 52 6.21 -17.52 -3.49
N THR A 53 6.59 -17.80 -4.73
CA THR A 53 6.29 -19.08 -5.40
C THR A 53 7.05 -20.22 -4.77
N THR A 54 8.34 -20.07 -4.48
CA THR A 54 9.15 -21.12 -3.82
C THR A 54 8.64 -21.41 -2.41
N THR A 55 8.37 -20.38 -1.61
CA THR A 55 7.83 -20.58 -0.25
C THR A 55 6.42 -21.16 -0.26
N ALA A 56 5.60 -20.84 -1.29
CA ALA A 56 4.28 -21.42 -1.46
C ALA A 56 4.32 -22.91 -1.78
N ALA A 57 5.33 -23.38 -2.53
CA ALA A 57 5.50 -24.81 -2.81
C ALA A 57 5.63 -25.63 -1.52
N PHE A 58 6.38 -25.12 -0.52
CA PHE A 58 6.48 -25.82 0.77
C PHE A 58 5.14 -25.89 1.51
N LEU A 59 4.34 -24.82 1.48
CA LEU A 59 3.04 -24.80 2.15
C LEU A 59 2.02 -25.74 1.47
N THR A 60 2.15 -26.00 0.18
CA THR A 60 1.26 -26.90 -0.56
C THR A 60 1.57 -28.39 -0.34
N ILE A 61 2.79 -28.75 0.07
CA ILE A 61 3.14 -30.12 0.41
C ILE A 61 2.40 -30.51 1.70
N PRO A 62 1.73 -31.67 1.79
CA PRO A 62 1.10 -32.14 3.03
C PRO A 62 2.10 -32.29 4.18
N SER A 63 1.71 -31.91 5.41
CA SER A 63 2.63 -31.86 6.55
C SER A 63 3.28 -33.22 6.85
N ILE A 64 2.49 -34.27 6.87
CA ILE A 64 3.03 -35.61 7.10
C ILE A 64 3.93 -36.07 5.94
N ALA A 65 3.67 -35.64 4.71
CA ALA A 65 4.52 -35.92 3.56
C ALA A 65 5.87 -35.20 3.67
N LEU A 66 5.88 -33.91 4.04
CA LEU A 66 7.10 -33.17 4.25
C LEU A 66 7.93 -33.75 5.40
N LEU A 67 7.30 -34.07 6.52
CA LEU A 67 7.96 -34.77 7.64
C LEU A 67 8.56 -36.10 7.18
N GLY A 68 7.84 -36.90 6.38
CA GLY A 68 8.33 -38.14 5.81
C GLY A 68 9.54 -37.98 4.86
N ILE A 69 9.50 -36.99 3.99
CA ILE A 69 10.60 -36.62 3.08
C ILE A 69 11.86 -36.22 3.87
N LEU A 70 11.68 -35.47 4.96
CA LEU A 70 12.79 -34.99 5.79
C LEU A 70 13.42 -36.06 6.68
N ILE A 71 12.83 -37.27 6.80
CA ILE A 71 13.46 -38.39 7.53
C ILE A 71 14.79 -38.80 6.90
N GLY A 72 14.88 -38.76 5.56
CA GLY A 72 16.11 -39.10 4.86
C GLY A 72 17.32 -38.29 5.34
N PRO A 73 17.29 -36.97 5.25
CA PRO A 73 18.41 -36.10 5.63
C PRO A 73 18.54 -35.83 7.14
N PHE A 74 17.46 -35.86 7.94
CA PHE A 74 17.47 -35.41 9.34
C PHE A 74 17.08 -36.48 10.37
N GLY A 75 16.65 -37.68 9.92
CA GLY A 75 16.13 -38.72 10.78
C GLY A 75 14.79 -38.38 11.41
N LEU A 76 14.42 -39.10 12.48
CA LEU A 76 13.25 -38.84 13.32
C LEU A 76 13.63 -37.84 14.45
N GLY A 77 12.65 -37.08 14.94
CA GLY A 77 12.79 -36.26 16.15
C GLY A 77 12.82 -34.75 15.88
N LEU A 78 13.37 -34.02 16.84
CA LEU A 78 13.28 -32.54 16.93
C LEU A 78 13.75 -31.81 15.66
N THR A 79 14.90 -32.20 15.08
CA THR A 79 15.51 -31.52 13.94
C THR A 79 14.61 -31.60 12.70
N ASN A 80 14.03 -32.75 12.42
CA ASN A 80 13.09 -32.97 11.33
C ASN A 80 11.86 -32.05 11.48
N VAL A 81 11.23 -32.09 12.65
CA VAL A 81 10.04 -31.30 12.94
C VAL A 81 10.35 -29.81 12.88
N LEU A 82 11.44 -29.35 13.47
CA LEU A 82 11.85 -27.95 13.45
C LEU A 82 12.05 -27.44 12.00
N CYS A 83 12.74 -28.21 11.16
CA CYS A 83 12.92 -27.86 9.75
C CYS A 83 11.59 -27.77 9.00
N ALA A 84 10.70 -28.74 9.19
CA ALA A 84 9.38 -28.72 8.57
C ALA A 84 8.57 -27.48 8.98
N LEU A 85 8.52 -27.18 10.28
CA LEU A 85 7.80 -26.04 10.83
C LEU A 85 8.31 -24.70 10.28
N VAL A 86 9.65 -24.55 10.18
CA VAL A 86 10.27 -23.35 9.58
C VAL A 86 9.83 -23.19 8.13
N LEU A 87 9.92 -24.27 7.32
CA LEU A 87 9.52 -24.22 5.90
C LEU A 87 8.05 -23.81 5.71
N TYR A 88 7.15 -24.32 6.54
CA TYR A 88 5.72 -23.96 6.51
C TYR A 88 5.46 -22.51 6.89
N ALA A 89 6.21 -21.99 7.85
CA ALA A 89 6.04 -20.62 8.33
C ALA A 89 6.56 -19.56 7.35
N LEU A 90 7.44 -19.92 6.39
CA LEU A 90 8.08 -18.96 5.49
C LEU A 90 7.11 -18.19 4.60
N LEU A 91 6.08 -18.85 4.03
CA LEU A 91 5.21 -18.19 3.05
C LEU A 91 4.45 -17.00 3.61
N PRO A 92 3.67 -17.11 4.71
CA PRO A 92 2.91 -15.99 5.23
C PRO A 92 3.83 -14.83 5.66
N ILE A 93 4.99 -15.13 6.26
CA ILE A 93 5.95 -14.13 6.70
C ILE A 93 6.56 -13.40 5.50
N THR A 94 7.11 -14.14 4.52
CA THR A 94 7.76 -13.57 3.33
C THR A 94 6.76 -12.76 2.50
N ARG A 95 5.58 -13.32 2.23
CA ARG A 95 4.53 -12.67 1.44
C ARG A 95 4.07 -11.38 2.10
N ASN A 96 3.75 -11.40 3.40
CA ASN A 96 3.26 -10.23 4.11
C ASN A 96 4.36 -9.17 4.30
N THR A 97 5.63 -9.56 4.41
CA THR A 97 6.75 -8.63 4.39
C THR A 97 6.86 -7.91 3.05
N ILE A 98 6.77 -8.64 1.93
CA ILE A 98 6.82 -8.06 0.57
C ILE A 98 5.60 -7.16 0.33
N VAL A 99 4.39 -7.63 0.64
CA VAL A 99 3.13 -6.88 0.45
C VAL A 99 3.10 -5.64 1.32
N GLY A 100 3.45 -5.76 2.60
CA GLY A 100 3.48 -4.64 3.53
C GLY A 100 4.46 -3.54 3.10
N LEU A 101 5.70 -3.92 2.67
CA LEU A 101 6.70 -2.95 2.21
C LEU A 101 6.36 -2.29 0.87
N ARG A 102 5.64 -2.99 -0.02
CA ARG A 102 5.16 -2.45 -1.30
C ARG A 102 3.89 -1.62 -1.16
N GLY A 103 3.05 -1.95 -0.18
CA GLY A 103 1.79 -1.27 0.11
C GLY A 103 1.96 0.08 0.81
N VAL A 104 3.19 0.48 1.14
CA VAL A 104 3.44 1.83 1.67
C VAL A 104 3.16 2.86 0.56
N ASP A 105 2.31 3.82 0.87
CA ASP A 105 1.89 4.88 -0.05
C ASP A 105 3.10 5.55 -0.72
N PRO A 106 3.16 5.57 -2.07
CA PRO A 106 4.22 6.23 -2.83
C PRO A 106 4.40 7.70 -2.43
N ALA A 107 3.33 8.43 -2.12
CA ALA A 107 3.39 9.82 -1.70
C ALA A 107 4.18 10.00 -0.39
N VAL A 108 3.99 9.10 0.58
CA VAL A 108 4.76 9.10 1.84
C VAL A 108 6.25 8.80 1.58
N VAL A 109 6.53 7.89 0.65
CA VAL A 109 7.90 7.53 0.27
C VAL A 109 8.59 8.70 -0.45
N ASP A 110 7.88 9.36 -1.35
CA ASP A 110 8.41 10.50 -2.13
C ASP A 110 8.60 11.73 -1.23
N ALA A 111 7.68 11.99 -0.29
CA ALA A 111 7.87 13.01 0.74
C ALA A 111 9.11 12.74 1.58
N ALA A 112 9.31 11.50 2.03
CA ALA A 112 10.48 11.13 2.82
C ALA A 112 11.79 11.27 2.03
N ARG A 113 11.80 10.92 0.75
CA ARG A 113 12.94 11.13 -0.15
C ARG A 113 13.21 12.61 -0.38
N GLY A 114 12.13 13.38 -0.64
CA GLY A 114 12.21 14.83 -0.83
C GLY A 114 12.78 15.59 0.37
N MET A 115 12.64 15.00 1.58
CA MET A 115 13.23 15.50 2.83
C MET A 115 14.65 14.95 3.10
N GLY A 116 15.33 14.30 2.13
CA GLY A 116 16.69 13.81 2.26
C GLY A 116 16.87 12.60 3.19
N LEU A 117 15.84 11.72 3.32
CA LEU A 117 16.01 10.45 4.03
C LEU A 117 16.71 9.44 3.10
N GLY A 118 17.98 9.10 3.39
CA GLY A 118 18.71 8.04 2.68
C GLY A 118 18.04 6.66 2.77
N ARG A 119 18.39 5.75 1.87
CA ARG A 119 17.73 4.45 1.63
C ARG A 119 17.52 3.60 2.89
N VAL A 120 18.51 3.56 3.80
CA VAL A 120 18.45 2.80 5.04
C VAL A 120 17.50 3.46 6.05
N ARG A 121 17.60 4.78 6.22
CA ARG A 121 16.71 5.53 7.11
C ARG A 121 15.26 5.48 6.62
N LEU A 122 15.03 5.55 5.31
CA LEU A 122 13.72 5.38 4.69
C LEU A 122 13.11 4.00 5.00
N LEU A 123 13.91 2.92 4.93
CA LEU A 123 13.45 1.56 5.23
C LEU A 123 13.03 1.44 6.69
N PHE A 124 13.93 1.77 7.63
CA PHE A 124 13.70 1.52 9.05
C PHE A 124 12.79 2.56 9.73
N ARG A 125 12.76 3.81 9.26
CA ARG A 125 11.94 4.89 9.89
C ARG A 125 10.58 5.09 9.25
N VAL A 126 10.40 4.67 7.98
CA VAL A 126 9.16 4.91 7.25
C VAL A 126 8.52 3.61 6.80
N ARG A 127 9.20 2.83 5.95
CA ARG A 127 8.58 1.65 5.33
C ARG A 127 8.29 0.53 6.32
N LEU A 128 9.24 0.15 7.15
CA LEU A 128 9.10 -0.96 8.08
C LEU A 128 8.03 -0.68 9.16
N PRO A 129 7.97 0.50 9.80
CA PRO A 129 6.89 0.82 10.74
C PRO A 129 5.50 0.84 10.11
N LEU A 130 5.37 1.32 8.87
CA LEU A 130 4.11 1.33 8.14
C LEU A 130 3.70 -0.07 7.65
N ALA A 131 4.66 -0.90 7.29
CA ALA A 131 4.44 -2.29 6.88
C ALA A 131 4.20 -3.23 8.09
N TRP A 132 4.60 -2.82 9.30
CA TRP A 132 4.61 -3.67 10.50
C TRP A 132 3.28 -4.36 10.81
N PRO A 133 2.12 -3.70 10.73
CA PRO A 133 0.83 -4.37 10.97
C PRO A 133 0.56 -5.53 10.01
N VAL A 134 0.98 -5.38 8.74
CA VAL A 134 0.84 -6.42 7.71
C VAL A 134 1.84 -7.55 7.96
N ILE A 135 3.09 -7.22 8.31
CA ILE A 135 4.13 -8.21 8.66
C ILE A 135 3.68 -9.01 9.89
N LEU A 136 3.21 -8.33 10.95
CA LEU A 136 2.75 -8.97 12.17
C LEU A 136 1.58 -9.93 11.92
N SER A 137 0.66 -9.58 11.01
CA SER A 137 -0.43 -10.48 10.61
C SER A 137 0.11 -11.75 9.93
N GLY A 138 1.18 -11.64 9.14
CA GLY A 138 1.87 -12.80 8.55
C GLY A 138 2.51 -13.70 9.61
N ILE A 139 3.18 -13.12 10.59
CA ILE A 139 3.77 -13.85 11.72
C ILE A 139 2.68 -14.57 12.53
N ARG A 140 1.56 -13.89 12.83
CA ARG A 140 0.41 -14.46 13.54
C ARG A 140 -0.15 -15.68 12.82
N VAL A 141 -0.38 -15.59 11.51
CA VAL A 141 -0.90 -16.70 10.69
C VAL A 141 0.10 -17.86 10.68
N SER A 142 1.40 -17.57 10.50
CA SER A 142 2.44 -18.61 10.54
C SER A 142 2.48 -19.33 11.88
N THR A 143 2.33 -18.63 13.00
CA THR A 143 2.33 -19.24 14.34
C THR A 143 1.17 -20.22 14.50
N GLN A 144 -0.05 -19.85 14.05
CA GLN A 144 -1.20 -20.74 14.11
C GLN A 144 -0.99 -22.02 13.29
N ILE A 145 -0.43 -21.88 12.07
CA ILE A 145 -0.09 -23.03 11.22
C ILE A 145 0.95 -23.92 11.91
N THR A 146 2.00 -23.31 12.48
CA THR A 146 3.10 -24.02 13.14
C THR A 146 2.61 -24.83 14.35
N ILE A 147 1.76 -24.25 15.21
CA ILE A 147 1.17 -24.95 16.36
C ILE A 147 0.37 -26.20 15.90
N GLY A 148 -0.46 -26.05 14.87
CA GLY A 148 -1.23 -27.20 14.37
C GLY A 148 -0.38 -28.31 13.75
N ILE A 149 0.69 -27.95 13.02
CA ILE A 149 1.59 -28.91 12.38
C ILE A 149 2.54 -29.55 13.40
N ALA A 150 2.94 -28.85 14.46
CA ALA A 150 3.76 -29.41 15.55
C ALA A 150 3.07 -30.63 16.21
N ALA A 151 1.73 -30.61 16.28
CA ALA A 151 0.96 -31.77 16.74
C ALA A 151 1.20 -33.03 15.88
N ILE A 152 1.28 -32.86 14.55
CA ILE A 152 1.56 -33.95 13.61
C ILE A 152 3.02 -34.41 13.73
N GLY A 153 3.92 -33.50 14.14
CA GLY A 153 5.33 -33.78 14.39
C GLY A 153 5.57 -34.87 15.42
N ALA A 154 4.64 -35.08 16.35
CA ALA A 154 4.72 -36.17 17.32
C ALA A 154 4.78 -37.57 16.65
N TYR A 155 4.17 -37.72 15.46
CA TYR A 155 4.23 -38.97 14.70
C TYR A 155 5.65 -39.34 14.24
N VAL A 156 6.54 -38.35 14.05
CA VAL A 156 7.95 -38.55 13.75
C VAL A 156 8.84 -38.36 15.00
N LYS A 157 8.30 -38.64 16.19
CA LYS A 157 8.94 -38.50 17.49
C LYS A 157 9.37 -37.06 17.84
N GLY A 158 8.62 -36.05 17.37
CA GLY A 158 8.74 -34.67 17.82
C GLY A 158 8.13 -34.49 19.20
N PRO A 159 8.63 -33.51 19.99
CA PRO A 159 8.09 -33.24 21.33
C PRO A 159 6.77 -32.46 21.28
N GLY A 160 5.94 -32.60 22.30
CA GLY A 160 4.78 -31.74 22.57
C GLY A 160 3.45 -32.48 22.61
N LEU A 161 2.37 -31.75 22.83
CA LEU A 161 1.00 -32.23 23.06
C LEU A 161 0.42 -33.15 21.95
N GLY A 162 1.10 -33.26 20.80
CA GLY A 162 0.76 -34.23 19.78
C GLY A 162 0.89 -35.68 20.26
N ASN A 163 1.79 -35.96 21.23
CA ASN A 163 1.97 -37.28 21.81
C ASN A 163 0.67 -37.81 22.42
N GLU A 164 -0.05 -36.97 23.18
CA GLU A 164 -1.36 -37.32 23.75
C GLU A 164 -2.36 -37.76 22.68
N ILE A 165 -2.37 -37.09 21.51
CA ILE A 165 -3.30 -37.44 20.41
C ILE A 165 -2.92 -38.80 19.81
N PHE A 166 -1.64 -39.04 19.54
CA PHE A 166 -1.20 -40.28 18.89
C PHE A 166 -1.20 -41.49 19.85
N ASP A 167 -0.91 -41.27 21.13
CA ASP A 167 -1.03 -42.31 22.17
C ASP A 167 -2.48 -42.71 22.37
N GLY A 168 -3.38 -41.73 22.44
CA GLY A 168 -4.82 -41.98 22.50
C GLY A 168 -5.35 -42.71 21.26
N LEU A 169 -4.85 -42.34 20.06
CA LEU A 169 -5.18 -43.02 18.80
C LEU A 169 -4.65 -44.47 18.77
N GLY A 170 -3.42 -44.69 19.24
CA GLY A 170 -2.80 -46.01 19.32
C GLY A 170 -3.51 -46.96 20.28
N ARG A 171 -4.28 -46.41 21.24
CA ARG A 171 -5.08 -47.14 22.22
C ARG A 171 -6.58 -47.02 21.93
N PHE A 172 -6.97 -46.91 20.66
CA PHE A 172 -8.35 -46.71 20.23
C PHE A 172 -9.27 -47.79 20.84
N GLY A 173 -10.34 -47.38 21.54
CA GLY A 173 -11.26 -48.27 22.24
C GLY A 173 -10.89 -48.58 23.71
N ALA A 174 -9.71 -48.14 24.22
CA ALA A 174 -9.38 -48.25 25.64
C ALA A 174 -10.08 -47.15 26.46
N VAL A 175 -10.24 -47.34 27.76
CA VAL A 175 -10.98 -46.45 28.69
C VAL A 175 -10.51 -45.02 28.66
N ASN A 176 -9.20 -44.75 28.51
CA ASN A 176 -8.63 -43.41 28.54
C ASN A 176 -8.29 -42.82 27.15
N SER A 177 -8.56 -43.56 26.06
CA SER A 177 -8.27 -43.12 24.68
C SER A 177 -8.92 -41.78 24.36
N LEU A 178 -10.20 -41.60 24.64
CA LEU A 178 -10.93 -40.34 24.44
C LEU A 178 -10.34 -39.22 25.29
N ASN A 179 -10.00 -39.51 26.56
CA ASN A 179 -9.46 -38.49 27.47
C ASN A 179 -8.09 -37.98 27.00
N GLN A 180 -7.20 -38.85 26.50
CA GLN A 180 -5.90 -38.47 25.93
C GLN A 180 -6.08 -37.59 24.70
N VAL A 181 -6.88 -37.99 23.71
CA VAL A 181 -7.12 -37.24 22.49
C VAL A 181 -7.74 -35.86 22.79
N LEU A 182 -8.71 -35.82 23.71
CA LEU A 182 -9.31 -34.57 24.15
C LEU A 182 -8.29 -33.65 24.84
N THR A 183 -7.45 -34.20 25.71
CA THR A 183 -6.43 -33.43 26.43
C THR A 183 -5.44 -32.82 25.45
N GLY A 184 -4.87 -33.62 24.55
CA GLY A 184 -3.92 -33.12 23.52
C GLY A 184 -4.58 -32.10 22.61
N THR A 185 -5.78 -32.38 22.08
CA THR A 185 -6.46 -31.50 21.13
C THR A 185 -6.88 -30.17 21.79
N LEU A 186 -7.51 -30.22 22.97
CA LEU A 186 -7.91 -29.02 23.71
C LEU A 186 -6.71 -28.22 24.22
N GLY A 187 -5.64 -28.91 24.66
CA GLY A 187 -4.39 -28.26 25.05
C GLY A 187 -3.77 -27.46 23.90
N ILE A 188 -3.69 -28.03 22.70
CA ILE A 188 -3.18 -27.34 21.51
C ILE A 188 -4.09 -26.16 21.12
N MET A 189 -5.41 -26.33 21.20
CA MET A 189 -6.37 -25.27 20.93
C MET A 189 -6.21 -24.10 21.93
N VAL A 190 -6.03 -24.39 23.23
CA VAL A 190 -5.77 -23.37 24.26
C VAL A 190 -4.46 -22.65 23.98
N LEU A 191 -3.38 -23.36 23.61
CA LEU A 191 -2.12 -22.75 23.23
C LEU A 191 -2.29 -21.82 21.99
N ALA A 192 -3.01 -22.27 20.97
CA ALA A 192 -3.28 -21.45 19.78
C ALA A 192 -4.03 -20.16 20.14
N LEU A 193 -5.03 -20.23 21.03
CA LEU A 193 -5.77 -19.07 21.51
C LEU A 193 -4.90 -18.12 22.36
N LEU A 194 -4.02 -18.65 23.22
CA LEU A 194 -3.09 -17.86 24.02
C LEU A 194 -2.08 -17.10 23.14
N PHE A 195 -1.52 -17.79 22.13
CA PHE A 195 -0.64 -17.12 21.16
C PHE A 195 -1.40 -16.06 20.35
N ASP A 196 -2.65 -16.34 19.94
CA ASP A 196 -3.49 -15.39 19.23
C ASP A 196 -3.75 -14.13 20.06
N LEU A 197 -4.09 -14.29 21.34
CA LEU A 197 -4.27 -13.20 22.29
C LEU A 197 -2.96 -12.42 22.49
N ALA A 198 -1.84 -13.12 22.62
CA ALA A 198 -0.51 -12.48 22.72
C ALA A 198 -0.22 -11.62 21.49
N PHE A 199 -0.53 -12.07 20.27
CA PHE A 199 -0.37 -11.26 19.06
C PHE A 199 -1.31 -10.05 19.01
N VAL A 200 -2.53 -10.14 19.52
CA VAL A 200 -3.42 -8.98 19.69
C VAL A 200 -2.81 -7.94 20.65
N VAL A 201 -2.25 -8.40 21.78
CA VAL A 201 -1.56 -7.52 22.74
C VAL A 201 -0.30 -6.91 22.11
N VAL A 202 0.57 -7.73 21.49
CA VAL A 202 1.77 -7.26 20.79
C VAL A 202 1.39 -6.26 19.70
N GLY A 203 0.35 -6.55 18.90
CA GLY A 203 -0.17 -5.63 17.89
C GLY A 203 -0.58 -4.29 18.51
N LYS A 204 -1.35 -4.30 19.61
CA LYS A 204 -1.73 -3.07 20.32
C LYS A 204 -0.53 -2.32 20.92
N LEU A 205 0.47 -3.01 21.41
CA LEU A 205 1.68 -2.41 22.00
C LEU A 205 2.65 -1.87 20.93
N THR A 206 2.86 -2.59 19.85
CA THR A 206 3.82 -2.22 18.78
C THR A 206 3.23 -1.24 17.78
N THR A 207 1.92 -1.26 17.54
CA THR A 207 1.20 -0.24 16.76
C THR A 207 0.78 0.95 17.63
N ARG A 208 0.73 0.82 18.97
CA ARG A 208 0.75 1.93 19.90
C ARG A 208 2.14 2.55 19.92
N ARG A 209 2.38 3.47 19.07
CA ARG A 209 3.11 4.73 19.08
C ARG A 209 4.11 4.89 20.21
N ARG A 210 5.32 4.39 20.03
CA ARG A 210 6.47 4.93 20.77
C ARG A 210 6.78 6.31 20.20
N PRO A 211 6.84 7.37 21.05
CA PRO A 211 7.57 8.58 20.69
C PRO A 211 8.99 8.12 20.33
N LEU A 212 9.51 8.56 19.21
CA LEU A 212 10.91 8.35 18.86
C LEU A 212 11.76 8.99 19.97
N ALA A 213 12.17 8.18 20.94
CA ALA A 213 13.21 8.55 21.90
C ALA A 213 14.49 8.72 21.08
N GLY A 214 14.88 9.98 20.92
CA GLY A 214 16.06 10.34 20.17
C GLY A 214 17.31 9.79 20.83
N ARG A 215 18.01 8.93 20.15
CA ARG A 215 19.40 8.68 20.39
C ARG A 215 20.14 9.88 19.81
N ALA A 216 20.81 10.62 20.67
CA ALA A 216 21.64 11.76 20.31
C ALA A 216 22.61 11.35 19.17
N ALA A 217 22.44 11.93 17.99
CA ALA A 217 23.48 11.91 16.97
C ALA A 217 24.49 13.02 17.32
N ALA A 218 25.76 12.71 17.15
CA ALA A 218 26.87 13.59 17.36
C ALA A 218 26.70 14.93 16.64
N PRO A 219 27.26 16.04 17.13
CA PRO A 219 27.08 17.35 16.57
C PRO A 219 27.71 17.38 15.16
N ALA A 220 26.88 17.60 14.16
CA ALA A 220 27.34 17.99 12.84
C ALA A 220 27.85 19.42 12.94
N THR A 221 29.05 19.62 12.45
CA THR A 221 29.73 20.89 12.30
C THR A 221 28.83 21.96 11.70
N SER A 222 28.85 23.11 12.30
CA SER A 222 28.18 24.33 11.89
C SER A 222 28.57 24.71 10.44
N GLY A 223 27.69 24.41 9.51
CA GLY A 223 27.64 25.08 8.21
C GLY A 223 26.97 26.45 8.37
N GLY A 224 27.53 27.43 7.74
CA GLY A 224 27.29 28.85 7.89
C GLY A 224 25.84 29.32 7.93
N ALA A 225 25.63 30.44 8.56
CA ALA A 225 24.41 31.21 8.57
C ALA A 225 23.84 31.36 7.14
N ALA A 226 22.75 30.63 6.87
CA ALA A 226 21.98 30.87 5.65
C ALA A 226 21.36 32.26 5.77
N GLY A 227 21.71 33.14 4.83
CA GLY A 227 21.17 34.48 4.75
C GLY A 227 19.67 34.47 4.62
N LEU A 228 19.00 35.43 5.24
CA LEU A 228 17.59 35.73 5.07
C LEU A 228 17.35 36.12 3.60
N GLY A 229 16.91 35.17 2.75
CA GLY A 229 16.62 35.45 1.34
C GLY A 229 16.46 34.14 0.51
N GLY A 230 15.74 34.24 -0.59
CA GLY A 230 15.59 33.16 -1.57
C GLY A 230 16.82 33.03 -2.45
N GLU A 231 16.97 31.87 -3.14
CA GLU A 231 18.00 31.63 -4.14
C GLU A 231 17.42 31.57 -5.55
N THR A 232 18.13 32.07 -6.56
CA THR A 232 17.72 31.99 -7.97
C THR A 232 17.77 30.52 -8.45
N ILE A 233 16.75 30.11 -9.19
CA ILE A 233 16.71 28.79 -9.85
C ILE A 233 16.80 29.03 -11.36
N GLU A 234 17.73 28.35 -12.06
CA GLU A 234 17.83 28.38 -13.52
C GLU A 234 17.72 26.96 -14.08
N LEU A 235 16.86 26.81 -15.08
CA LEU A 235 16.76 25.62 -15.93
C LEU A 235 17.33 26.01 -17.30
N ARG A 236 18.29 25.24 -17.84
CA ARG A 236 18.90 25.47 -19.14
C ARG A 236 18.76 24.23 -20.00
N ASP A 237 17.94 24.31 -21.05
CA ASP A 237 17.65 23.25 -22.02
C ASP A 237 17.27 21.90 -21.37
N VAL A 238 16.54 21.94 -20.27
CA VAL A 238 16.21 20.78 -19.45
C VAL A 238 15.19 19.91 -20.16
N SER A 239 15.53 18.64 -20.39
CA SER A 239 14.65 17.65 -21.02
C SER A 239 14.50 16.41 -20.17
N LYS A 240 13.31 15.77 -20.26
CA LYS A 240 13.04 14.51 -19.57
C LYS A 240 12.31 13.50 -20.45
N HIS A 241 13.00 12.41 -20.77
CA HIS A 241 12.44 11.21 -21.38
C HIS A 241 12.25 10.10 -20.33
N TYR A 242 11.09 9.48 -20.31
CA TYR A 242 10.84 8.29 -19.51
C TYR A 242 10.96 7.02 -20.37
N PRO A 243 11.63 5.96 -19.90
CA PRO A 243 11.74 4.71 -20.63
C PRO A 243 10.35 4.15 -21.03
N GLY A 244 10.19 3.83 -22.30
CA GLY A 244 8.94 3.27 -22.84
C GLY A 244 7.88 4.31 -23.26
N ARG A 245 8.18 5.60 -23.23
CA ARG A 245 7.35 6.64 -23.86
C ARG A 245 8.05 7.19 -25.10
N ALA A 246 7.29 7.34 -26.18
CA ALA A 246 7.80 7.89 -27.45
C ALA A 246 8.05 9.41 -27.38
N VAL A 247 7.31 10.11 -26.53
CA VAL A 247 7.32 11.57 -26.40
C VAL A 247 7.94 11.99 -25.05
N PRO A 248 8.81 13.02 -25.01
CA PRO A 248 9.37 13.54 -23.78
C PRO A 248 8.28 14.12 -22.86
N ALA A 249 8.48 14.01 -21.55
CA ALA A 249 7.59 14.65 -20.56
C ALA A 249 7.91 16.14 -20.40
N VAL A 250 9.18 16.52 -20.61
CA VAL A 250 9.70 17.90 -20.64
C VAL A 250 10.68 17.97 -21.79
N GLU A 251 10.59 19.01 -22.62
CA GLU A 251 11.39 19.20 -23.81
C GLU A 251 12.07 20.58 -23.82
N ARG A 252 13.41 20.58 -23.72
CA ARG A 252 14.28 21.77 -23.81
C ARG A 252 13.77 23.00 -23.01
N LEU A 253 13.30 22.78 -21.79
CA LEU A 253 12.80 23.85 -20.94
C LEU A 253 13.95 24.72 -20.46
N SER A 254 13.91 26.02 -20.83
CA SER A 254 14.82 27.05 -20.33
C SER A 254 14.02 28.14 -19.62
N MET A 255 14.30 28.36 -18.33
CA MET A 255 13.56 29.31 -17.50
C MET A 255 14.44 29.79 -16.32
N ARG A 256 14.35 31.06 -15.99
CA ARG A 256 14.97 31.63 -14.78
C ARG A 256 13.88 32.04 -13.79
N ILE A 257 14.01 31.59 -12.54
CA ILE A 257 13.16 31.91 -11.41
C ILE A 257 13.95 32.83 -10.50
N PRO A 258 13.61 34.15 -10.40
CA PRO A 258 14.35 35.09 -9.58
C PRO A 258 14.31 34.77 -8.09
N ALA A 259 15.34 35.17 -7.35
CA ALA A 259 15.38 34.99 -5.91
C ALA A 259 14.27 35.79 -5.21
N GLY A 260 13.57 35.15 -4.30
CA GLY A 260 12.52 35.78 -3.50
C GLY A 260 11.15 35.92 -4.18
N GLU A 261 11.01 35.50 -5.45
CA GLU A 261 9.74 35.54 -6.19
C GLU A 261 8.97 34.21 -6.11
N ILE A 262 7.64 34.31 -6.24
CA ILE A 262 6.72 33.18 -6.48
C ILE A 262 6.53 33.05 -7.98
N VAL A 263 7.08 31.98 -8.58
CA VAL A 263 6.83 31.66 -9.98
C VAL A 263 5.82 30.53 -10.07
N VAL A 264 4.69 30.79 -10.73
CA VAL A 264 3.60 29.83 -10.90
C VAL A 264 3.75 29.11 -12.23
N LEU A 265 3.79 27.78 -12.20
CA LEU A 265 3.70 26.93 -13.39
C LEU A 265 2.25 26.50 -13.59
N THR A 266 1.61 26.97 -14.67
CA THR A 266 0.23 26.61 -15.02
C THR A 266 0.15 26.01 -16.41
N GLY A 267 -0.90 25.25 -16.71
CA GLY A 267 -1.10 24.57 -17.99
C GLY A 267 -1.93 23.28 -17.86
N PRO A 268 -2.25 22.60 -18.95
CA PRO A 268 -3.11 21.40 -18.94
C PRO A 268 -2.53 20.25 -18.12
N SER A 269 -3.38 19.31 -17.72
CA SER A 269 -2.94 18.12 -17.01
C SER A 269 -1.98 17.31 -17.90
N GLY A 270 -0.85 16.85 -17.31
CA GLY A 270 0.14 16.06 -18.04
C GLY A 270 1.15 16.87 -18.87
N CYS A 271 1.09 18.22 -18.89
CA CYS A 271 2.06 19.03 -19.66
C CYS A 271 3.49 19.03 -19.09
N GLY A 272 3.75 18.45 -17.91
CA GLY A 272 5.11 18.31 -17.35
C GLY A 272 5.39 19.14 -16.09
N LYS A 273 4.48 19.95 -15.56
CA LYS A 273 4.66 20.81 -14.36
C LYS A 273 5.29 20.08 -13.17
N THR A 274 4.64 19.01 -12.72
CA THR A 274 5.14 18.18 -11.61
C THR A 274 6.49 17.52 -11.94
N THR A 275 6.73 17.14 -13.21
CA THR A 275 8.01 16.58 -13.64
C THR A 275 9.12 17.63 -13.54
N THR A 276 8.87 18.85 -14.01
CA THR A 276 9.79 20.00 -13.89
C THR A 276 10.17 20.24 -12.43
N MET A 277 9.18 20.32 -11.55
CA MET A 277 9.41 20.53 -10.13
C MET A 277 10.21 19.38 -9.48
N ARG A 278 9.93 18.13 -9.88
CA ARG A 278 10.68 16.95 -9.41
C ARG A 278 12.13 16.92 -9.91
N MET A 279 12.44 17.55 -11.05
CA MET A 279 13.82 17.70 -11.52
C MET A 279 14.57 18.73 -10.69
N ILE A 280 13.94 19.84 -10.31
CA ILE A 280 14.54 20.84 -9.41
C ILE A 280 14.94 20.21 -8.07
N ASN A 281 14.09 19.34 -7.49
CA ASN A 281 14.40 18.61 -6.24
C ASN A 281 15.18 17.30 -6.46
N ARG A 282 15.67 17.04 -7.68
CA ARG A 282 16.36 15.79 -8.05
C ARG A 282 15.66 14.50 -7.60
N LEU A 283 14.32 14.50 -7.51
CA LEU A 283 13.52 13.28 -7.40
C LEU A 283 13.51 12.52 -8.72
N VAL A 284 13.69 13.26 -9.81
CA VAL A 284 13.83 12.78 -11.18
C VAL A 284 15.06 13.46 -11.77
N GLU A 285 16.02 12.71 -12.27
CA GLU A 285 17.17 13.28 -12.98
C GLU A 285 16.76 13.71 -14.39
N PRO A 286 17.17 14.92 -14.87
CA PRO A 286 16.98 15.29 -16.27
C PRO A 286 17.71 14.31 -17.20
N THR A 287 17.21 14.16 -18.43
CA THR A 287 17.87 13.36 -19.47
C THR A 287 18.91 14.20 -20.21
N ALA A 288 18.67 15.52 -20.31
CA ALA A 288 19.59 16.51 -20.89
C ALA A 288 19.33 17.86 -20.22
N GLY A 289 20.27 18.78 -20.35
CA GLY A 289 20.23 20.10 -19.75
C GLY A 289 20.69 20.13 -18.29
N VAL A 290 20.71 21.32 -17.69
CA VAL A 290 21.26 21.59 -16.36
C VAL A 290 20.24 22.39 -15.53
N VAL A 291 20.12 22.04 -14.25
CA VAL A 291 19.37 22.83 -13.25
C VAL A 291 20.35 23.38 -12.24
N THR A 292 20.30 24.71 -12.00
CA THR A 292 21.14 25.35 -11.00
C THR A 292 20.31 26.07 -9.93
N ILE A 293 20.77 26.08 -8.69
CA ILE A 293 20.20 26.84 -7.56
C ILE A 293 21.31 27.64 -6.94
N GLY A 294 21.11 28.96 -6.81
CA GLY A 294 22.16 29.87 -6.34
C GLY A 294 23.42 29.85 -7.20
N GLY A 295 23.29 29.55 -8.52
CA GLY A 295 24.41 29.39 -9.45
C GLY A 295 25.12 28.04 -9.39
N THR A 296 24.78 27.16 -8.45
CA THR A 296 25.39 25.82 -8.30
C THR A 296 24.54 24.76 -9.00
N ASP A 297 25.17 23.92 -9.84
CA ASP A 297 24.52 22.79 -10.47
C ASP A 297 24.02 21.80 -9.41
N VAL A 298 22.70 21.53 -9.39
CA VAL A 298 22.10 20.61 -8.42
C VAL A 298 22.65 19.19 -8.55
N SER A 299 23.19 18.80 -9.71
CA SER A 299 23.80 17.49 -9.93
C SER A 299 25.11 17.29 -9.16
N ALA A 300 25.83 18.38 -8.87
CA ALA A 300 27.10 18.39 -8.13
C ALA A 300 26.89 18.37 -6.60
N LEU A 301 25.68 18.71 -6.11
CA LEU A 301 25.38 18.76 -4.68
C LEU A 301 25.16 17.36 -4.09
N ASP A 302 25.44 17.20 -2.78
CA ASP A 302 24.97 16.00 -2.05
C ASP A 302 23.45 15.93 -2.11
N LEU A 303 22.93 14.80 -2.55
CA LEU A 303 21.51 14.60 -2.83
C LEU A 303 20.62 14.79 -1.60
N ASP A 304 21.08 14.29 -0.44
CA ASP A 304 20.30 14.34 0.80
C ASP A 304 20.36 15.75 1.41
N GLU A 305 21.47 16.46 1.27
CA GLU A 305 21.64 17.84 1.71
C GLU A 305 20.82 18.80 0.87
N HIS A 306 20.89 18.69 -0.47
CA HIS A 306 20.08 19.48 -1.39
C HIS A 306 18.57 19.39 -1.07
N ARG A 307 18.06 18.17 -0.82
CA ARG A 307 16.64 17.95 -0.48
C ARG A 307 16.24 18.45 0.90
N ARG A 308 17.16 18.47 1.87
CA ARG A 308 16.89 19.05 3.20
C ARG A 308 16.84 20.58 3.15
N ASN A 309 17.58 21.19 2.24
CA ASN A 309 17.60 22.63 2.02
C ASN A 309 16.52 23.11 1.03
N THR A 310 15.69 22.19 0.49
CA THR A 310 14.56 22.51 -0.38
C THR A 310 13.26 22.11 0.31
N GLY A 311 12.36 23.05 0.55
CA GLY A 311 11.02 22.79 1.06
C GLY A 311 10.17 22.12 -0.02
N TYR A 312 9.50 21.00 0.28
CA TYR A 312 8.75 20.25 -0.72
C TYR A 312 7.33 19.90 -0.24
N VAL A 313 6.33 20.47 -0.92
CA VAL A 313 4.90 20.16 -0.73
C VAL A 313 4.44 19.38 -1.94
N ILE A 314 4.00 18.14 -1.74
CA ILE A 314 3.50 17.26 -2.80
C ILE A 314 1.99 17.34 -2.94
N GLN A 315 1.47 17.06 -4.14
CA GLN A 315 0.04 17.06 -4.48
C GLN A 315 -0.81 16.15 -3.56
N GLN A 316 -0.32 14.94 -3.27
CA GLN A 316 -0.87 14.10 -2.22
C GLN A 316 -0.12 14.39 -0.93
N ILE A 317 -0.77 14.92 0.08
CA ILE A 317 -0.24 15.55 1.31
C ILE A 317 0.96 14.80 1.95
N GLY A 318 1.07 13.48 1.78
CA GLY A 318 2.23 12.67 2.16
C GLY A 318 2.67 12.81 3.62
N LEU A 319 1.75 13.07 4.55
CA LEU A 319 2.05 13.06 5.97
C LEU A 319 2.33 11.63 6.43
N PHE A 320 3.25 11.50 7.40
CA PHE A 320 3.54 10.22 8.03
C PHE A 320 2.40 9.84 8.98
N PRO A 321 1.54 8.86 8.64
CA PRO A 321 0.32 8.59 9.41
C PRO A 321 0.60 8.02 10.80
N HIS A 322 1.80 7.49 11.03
CA HIS A 322 2.28 6.98 12.31
C HIS A 322 2.90 8.05 13.20
N LEU A 323 3.09 9.29 12.71
CA LEU A 323 3.60 10.42 13.47
C LEU A 323 2.47 11.41 13.79
N ARG A 324 2.54 12.06 14.95
CA ARG A 324 1.69 13.20 15.28
C ARG A 324 2.02 14.39 14.37
N VAL A 325 1.16 15.38 14.36
CA VAL A 325 1.36 16.61 13.59
C VAL A 325 2.66 17.32 13.97
N ASP A 326 2.92 17.50 15.28
CA ASP A 326 4.17 18.09 15.81
C ASP A 326 5.42 17.32 15.33
N ALA A 327 5.35 16.00 15.34
CA ALA A 327 6.43 15.14 14.87
C ALA A 327 6.58 15.14 13.34
N ASN A 328 5.48 15.28 12.57
CA ASN A 328 5.49 15.45 11.13
C ASN A 328 6.20 16.75 10.72
N ILE A 329 5.83 17.88 11.34
CA ILE A 329 6.47 19.18 11.09
C ILE A 329 7.96 19.12 11.46
N GLY A 330 8.29 18.55 12.62
CA GLY A 330 9.66 18.47 13.13
C GLY A 330 10.56 17.42 12.47
N VAL A 331 10.17 16.74 11.37
CA VAL A 331 10.99 15.68 10.75
C VAL A 331 12.31 16.19 10.20
N VAL A 332 12.28 17.22 9.35
CA VAL A 332 13.47 17.77 8.69
C VAL A 332 14.40 18.44 9.72
N PRO A 333 13.92 19.32 10.61
CA PRO A 333 14.76 19.89 11.68
C PRO A 333 15.45 18.83 12.56
N ARG A 334 14.77 17.72 12.82
CA ARG A 334 15.34 16.59 13.59
C ARG A 334 16.43 15.86 12.81
N VAL A 335 16.28 15.74 11.49
CA VAL A 335 17.31 15.14 10.61
C VAL A 335 18.54 16.05 10.54
N LEU A 336 18.33 17.37 10.58
CA LEU A 336 19.39 18.41 10.64
C LEU A 336 20.06 18.52 12.02
N GLY A 337 19.59 17.77 13.04
CA GLY A 337 20.23 17.76 14.37
C GLY A 337 19.80 18.89 15.29
N TRP A 338 18.70 19.59 15.00
CA TRP A 338 18.21 20.65 15.89
C TRP A 338 17.85 20.12 17.28
N THR A 339 18.05 20.96 18.30
CA THR A 339 17.67 20.61 19.69
C THR A 339 16.15 20.45 19.82
N ARG A 340 15.71 19.61 20.76
CA ARG A 340 14.28 19.36 21.00
C ARG A 340 13.51 20.65 21.29
N ARG A 341 14.12 21.57 22.05
CA ARG A 341 13.51 22.86 22.39
C ARG A 341 13.29 23.71 21.15
N ARG A 342 14.34 23.89 20.30
CA ARG A 342 14.26 24.64 19.05
C ARG A 342 13.20 24.06 18.10
N ILE A 343 13.10 22.72 18.00
CA ILE A 343 12.06 22.07 17.19
C ILE A 343 10.67 22.39 17.75
N ALA A 344 10.47 22.27 19.07
CA ALA A 344 9.18 22.54 19.69
C ALA A 344 8.74 24.00 19.52
N ASP A 345 9.68 24.93 19.62
CA ASP A 345 9.44 26.36 19.40
C ASP A 345 9.03 26.62 17.95
N ARG A 346 9.80 26.09 16.99
CA ARG A 346 9.49 26.21 15.56
C ARG A 346 8.16 25.55 15.15
N VAL A 347 7.83 24.41 15.72
CA VAL A 347 6.55 23.75 15.49
C VAL A 347 5.38 24.61 15.98
N ARG A 348 5.49 25.26 17.14
CA ARG A 348 4.46 26.15 17.66
C ARG A 348 4.25 27.36 16.74
N GLU A 349 5.33 28.02 16.37
CA GLU A 349 5.33 29.12 15.41
C GLU A 349 4.62 28.72 14.11
N LEU A 350 5.00 27.56 13.50
CA LEU A 350 4.44 27.14 12.23
C LEU A 350 2.98 26.67 12.33
N LEU A 351 2.54 26.13 13.47
CA LEU A 351 1.11 25.84 13.69
C LEU A 351 0.29 27.12 13.69
N ASP A 352 0.76 28.17 14.36
CA ASP A 352 0.12 29.47 14.37
C ASP A 352 0.08 30.09 12.97
N VAL A 353 1.20 30.01 12.23
CA VAL A 353 1.34 30.48 10.83
C VAL A 353 0.32 29.83 9.89
N VAL A 354 0.09 28.52 9.99
CA VAL A 354 -0.88 27.83 9.13
C VAL A 354 -2.31 27.81 9.71
N GLY A 355 -2.58 28.60 10.73
CA GLY A 355 -3.89 28.74 11.38
C GLY A 355 -4.39 27.44 12.01
N LEU A 356 -3.50 26.68 12.65
CA LEU A 356 -3.82 25.49 13.43
C LEU A 356 -3.52 25.74 14.90
N THR A 357 -4.41 25.28 15.78
CA THR A 357 -4.21 25.40 17.23
C THR A 357 -3.18 24.40 17.74
N ARG A 358 -2.60 24.68 18.92
CA ARG A 358 -1.64 23.75 19.58
C ARG A 358 -2.20 22.35 19.83
N GLU A 359 -3.51 22.24 20.02
CA GLU A 359 -4.19 20.95 20.16
C GLU A 359 -4.11 20.07 18.91
N HIS A 360 -4.04 20.69 17.71
CA HIS A 360 -3.80 19.93 16.50
C HIS A 360 -2.41 19.31 16.46
N GLY A 361 -1.42 19.89 17.15
CA GLY A 361 -0.05 19.36 17.21
C GLY A 361 0.04 17.95 17.78
N ILE A 362 -0.80 17.60 18.76
CA ILE A 362 -0.81 16.27 19.40
C ILE A 362 -1.68 15.24 18.64
N ARG A 363 -2.47 15.66 17.67
CA ARG A 363 -3.32 14.78 16.85
C ARG A 363 -2.50 14.05 15.79
N TYR A 364 -3.14 13.05 15.17
CA TYR A 364 -2.57 12.30 14.05
C TYR A 364 -3.22 12.71 12.76
N PRO A 365 -2.56 12.53 11.60
CA PRO A 365 -3.10 12.92 10.31
C PRO A 365 -4.55 12.46 10.07
N ARG A 366 -4.90 11.23 10.44
CA ARG A 366 -6.25 10.68 10.28
C ARG A 366 -7.35 11.38 11.11
N GLU A 367 -6.95 12.16 12.11
CA GLU A 367 -7.86 12.91 13.00
C GLU A 367 -8.08 14.35 12.52
N LEU A 368 -7.49 14.69 11.37
CA LEU A 368 -7.56 15.99 10.71
C LEU A 368 -8.38 15.91 9.43
N SER A 369 -9.07 17.01 9.09
CA SER A 369 -9.67 17.17 7.76
C SER A 369 -8.61 17.27 6.68
N GLY A 370 -8.96 17.01 5.39
CA GLY A 370 -8.03 17.10 4.27
C GLY A 370 -7.31 18.46 4.19
N GLY A 371 -8.05 19.56 4.36
CA GLY A 371 -7.47 20.90 4.39
C GLY A 371 -6.55 21.17 5.58
N GLN A 372 -6.82 20.57 6.77
CA GLN A 372 -5.93 20.64 7.92
C GLN A 372 -4.64 19.83 7.66
N GLN A 373 -4.76 18.66 7.07
CA GLN A 373 -3.59 17.86 6.68
C GLN A 373 -2.69 18.60 5.68
N GLN A 374 -3.28 19.31 4.73
CA GLN A 374 -2.56 20.09 3.72
C GLN A 374 -1.77 21.21 4.36
N ARG A 375 -2.38 21.95 5.30
CA ARG A 375 -1.70 22.97 6.11
C ARG A 375 -0.52 22.44 6.92
N VAL A 376 -0.65 21.24 7.49
CA VAL A 376 0.48 20.54 8.14
C VAL A 376 1.60 20.21 7.14
N GLY A 377 1.24 19.85 5.89
CA GLY A 377 2.20 19.62 4.81
C GLY A 377 3.02 20.86 4.47
N VAL A 378 2.36 22.02 4.38
CA VAL A 378 3.00 23.33 4.17
C VAL A 378 3.91 23.67 5.36
N ALA A 379 3.42 23.60 6.60
CA ALA A 379 4.22 23.82 7.80
C ALA A 379 5.47 22.91 7.86
N ARG A 380 5.36 21.66 7.45
CA ARG A 380 6.47 20.71 7.38
C ARG A 380 7.53 21.15 6.37
N ALA A 381 7.11 21.64 5.20
CA ALA A 381 8.04 22.13 4.17
C ALA A 381 8.82 23.37 4.64
N MET A 382 8.19 24.25 5.43
CA MET A 382 8.77 25.47 6.00
C MET A 382 9.63 25.20 7.25
N ALA A 383 9.61 24.01 7.83
CA ALA A 383 10.14 23.75 9.17
C ALA A 383 11.65 23.96 9.30
N ALA A 384 12.41 23.65 8.25
CA ALA A 384 13.89 23.82 8.20
C ALA A 384 14.33 25.21 7.71
N ASP A 385 13.39 26.10 7.45
CA ASP A 385 13.63 27.43 6.87
C ASP A 385 14.43 27.38 5.53
N PRO A 386 13.95 26.63 4.52
CA PRO A 386 14.68 26.46 3.27
C PRO A 386 14.68 27.75 2.43
N PRO A 387 15.74 28.04 1.63
CA PRO A 387 15.78 29.19 0.72
C PRO A 387 14.86 29.01 -0.50
N VAL A 388 14.57 27.77 -0.88
CA VAL A 388 13.71 27.39 -2.03
C VAL A 388 12.56 26.51 -1.55
N MET A 389 11.35 26.80 -2.05
CA MET A 389 10.16 25.98 -1.79
C MET A 389 9.51 25.53 -3.10
N LEU A 390 9.16 24.28 -3.17
CA LEU A 390 8.49 23.63 -4.30
C LEU A 390 7.10 23.15 -3.84
N MET A 391 6.04 23.68 -4.45
CA MET A 391 4.66 23.43 -4.03
C MET A 391 3.80 22.91 -5.18
N ASP A 392 3.32 21.65 -5.08
CA ASP A 392 2.46 21.03 -6.08
C ASP A 392 1.01 21.04 -5.60
N GLU A 393 0.19 21.92 -6.17
CA GLU A 393 -1.23 22.12 -5.82
C GLU A 393 -1.50 22.24 -4.30
N PRO A 394 -0.80 23.17 -3.58
CA PRO A 394 -0.80 23.19 -2.12
C PRO A 394 -2.17 23.51 -1.49
N PHE A 395 -3.14 24.02 -2.25
CA PHE A 395 -4.48 24.38 -1.77
C PHE A 395 -5.62 23.61 -2.46
N GLY A 396 -5.29 22.59 -3.29
CA GLY A 396 -6.24 21.87 -4.12
C GLY A 396 -7.39 21.16 -3.35
N SER A 397 -7.14 20.68 -2.14
CA SER A 397 -8.10 19.93 -1.32
C SER A 397 -8.87 20.80 -0.30
N THR A 398 -8.83 22.16 -0.43
CA THR A 398 -9.52 23.07 0.50
C THR A 398 -10.78 23.67 -0.11
N ASP A 399 -11.78 23.95 0.73
CA ASP A 399 -12.97 24.68 0.29
C ASP A 399 -12.64 26.11 -0.13
N PRO A 400 -13.45 26.76 -1.01
CA PRO A 400 -13.11 28.05 -1.59
C PRO A 400 -12.86 29.18 -0.57
N ILE A 401 -13.64 29.23 0.51
CA ILE A 401 -13.52 30.29 1.55
C ILE A 401 -12.22 30.11 2.33
N THR A 402 -11.95 28.88 2.76
CA THR A 402 -10.71 28.55 3.47
C THR A 402 -9.49 28.73 2.57
N ARG A 403 -9.60 28.38 1.27
CA ARG A 403 -8.56 28.56 0.28
C ARG A 403 -8.17 30.03 0.14
N ALA A 404 -9.14 30.93 -0.04
CA ALA A 404 -8.88 32.36 -0.17
C ALA A 404 -8.12 32.92 1.04
N ARG A 405 -8.55 32.57 2.26
CA ARG A 405 -7.88 33.00 3.50
C ARG A 405 -6.45 32.43 3.63
N LEU A 406 -6.23 31.16 3.23
CA LEU A 406 -4.90 30.54 3.28
C LEU A 406 -3.94 31.19 2.26
N GLN A 407 -4.42 31.55 1.09
CA GLN A 407 -3.65 32.26 0.08
C GLN A 407 -3.24 33.65 0.61
N ASP A 408 -4.15 34.37 1.25
CA ASP A 408 -3.85 35.69 1.80
C ASP A 408 -2.80 35.61 2.93
N GLU A 409 -2.93 34.61 3.83
CA GLU A 409 -1.95 34.39 4.88
C GLU A 409 -0.59 33.93 4.33
N PHE A 410 -0.60 33.08 3.30
CA PHE A 410 0.61 32.65 2.60
C PHE A 410 1.34 33.83 1.95
N LEU A 411 0.62 34.73 1.27
CA LEU A 411 1.18 35.92 0.66
C LEU A 411 1.74 36.88 1.72
N ARG A 412 1.06 37.05 2.86
CA ARG A 412 1.55 37.84 3.99
C ARG A 412 2.90 37.33 4.49
N LEU A 413 3.00 36.02 4.70
CA LEU A 413 4.24 35.36 5.13
C LEU A 413 5.36 35.50 4.10
N GLN A 414 5.05 35.33 2.81
CA GLN A 414 6.03 35.45 1.74
C GLN A 414 6.66 36.85 1.69
N ARG A 415 5.86 37.92 1.93
CA ARG A 415 6.37 39.29 2.01
C ARG A 415 7.39 39.49 3.12
N GLU A 416 7.23 38.78 4.25
CA GLU A 416 8.15 38.85 5.40
C GLU A 416 9.41 37.99 5.16
N VAL A 417 9.27 36.80 4.58
CA VAL A 417 10.35 35.80 4.52
C VAL A 417 11.10 35.80 3.18
N ARG A 418 10.48 36.25 2.10
CA ARG A 418 11.02 36.37 0.73
C ARG A 418 11.77 35.15 0.23
N LYS A 419 11.13 33.96 0.33
CA LYS A 419 11.66 32.70 -0.22
C LYS A 419 11.42 32.58 -1.72
N THR A 420 12.29 31.89 -2.46
CA THR A 420 12.01 31.53 -3.85
C THR A 420 11.02 30.37 -3.89
N ILE A 421 9.88 30.55 -4.55
CA ILE A 421 8.81 29.55 -4.56
C ILE A 421 8.45 29.17 -5.98
N VAL A 422 8.49 27.87 -6.28
CA VAL A 422 7.92 27.29 -7.49
C VAL A 422 6.55 26.72 -7.12
N PHE A 423 5.50 27.30 -7.65
CA PHE A 423 4.13 26.96 -7.34
C PHE A 423 3.44 26.34 -8.55
N VAL A 424 2.93 25.13 -8.42
CA VAL A 424 2.19 24.44 -9.49
C VAL A 424 0.71 24.47 -9.19
N THR A 425 -0.10 24.95 -10.15
CA THR A 425 -1.56 24.89 -10.10
C THR A 425 -2.15 24.68 -11.49
N HIS A 426 -3.38 24.13 -11.53
CA HIS A 426 -4.21 24.09 -12.73
C HIS A 426 -5.27 25.20 -12.74
N ASP A 427 -5.40 25.95 -11.65
CA ASP A 427 -6.33 27.08 -11.50
C ASP A 427 -5.62 28.40 -11.86
N PHE A 428 -6.05 29.02 -12.97
CA PHE A 428 -5.46 30.26 -13.44
C PHE A 428 -5.78 31.46 -12.53
N ASP A 429 -6.93 31.48 -11.87
CA ASP A 429 -7.29 32.53 -10.91
C ASP A 429 -6.41 32.46 -9.65
N GLU A 430 -6.03 31.23 -9.23
CA GLU A 430 -5.03 31.04 -8.19
C GLU A 430 -3.66 31.55 -8.64
N ALA A 431 -3.25 31.22 -9.88
CA ALA A 431 -1.98 31.71 -10.43
C ALA A 431 -1.90 33.24 -10.45
N LEU A 432 -2.98 33.91 -10.86
CA LEU A 432 -3.08 35.38 -10.86
C LEU A 432 -2.98 36.00 -9.46
N LYS A 433 -3.51 35.30 -8.44
CA LYS A 433 -3.56 35.81 -7.07
C LYS A 433 -2.20 35.66 -6.35
N VAL A 434 -1.52 34.54 -6.54
CA VAL A 434 -0.35 34.19 -5.74
C VAL A 434 1.00 34.42 -6.45
N GLY A 435 1.03 34.49 -7.78
CA GLY A 435 2.26 34.56 -8.56
C GLY A 435 2.78 35.96 -8.76
N ASP A 436 4.09 36.16 -8.52
CA ASP A 436 4.81 37.34 -9.00
C ASP A 436 5.03 37.22 -10.52
N ARG A 437 5.30 36.00 -10.99
CA ARG A 437 5.35 35.63 -12.41
C ARG A 437 4.61 34.34 -12.67
N ILE A 438 4.07 34.19 -13.88
CA ILE A 438 3.34 33.00 -14.33
C ILE A 438 3.98 32.46 -15.60
N ALA A 439 4.36 31.18 -15.59
CA ALA A 439 4.74 30.43 -16.78
C ALA A 439 3.54 29.61 -17.27
N VAL A 440 2.93 30.01 -18.38
CA VAL A 440 1.87 29.26 -19.05
C VAL A 440 2.54 28.20 -19.94
N LEU A 441 2.32 26.92 -19.62
CA LEU A 441 2.99 25.79 -20.29
C LEU A 441 2.04 25.08 -21.25
N ARG A 442 2.52 24.82 -22.45
CA ARG A 442 1.97 23.89 -23.44
C ARG A 442 2.36 22.43 -23.08
N PRO A 443 1.81 21.40 -23.74
CA PRO A 443 2.30 20.02 -23.62
C PRO A 443 3.83 19.95 -23.76
N ARG A 444 4.46 19.05 -23.02
CA ARG A 444 5.93 18.85 -22.95
C ARG A 444 6.69 20.00 -22.24
N SER A 445 6.00 20.79 -21.42
CA SER A 445 6.56 21.95 -20.71
C SER A 445 7.16 23.04 -21.60
N VAL A 446 6.68 23.18 -22.84
CA VAL A 446 7.05 24.30 -23.70
C VAL A 446 6.39 25.56 -23.15
N ILE A 447 7.17 26.61 -22.90
CA ILE A 447 6.67 27.88 -22.40
C ILE A 447 5.89 28.60 -23.51
N ALA A 448 4.61 28.86 -23.28
CA ALA A 448 3.81 29.69 -24.17
C ALA A 448 3.98 31.19 -23.85
N GLN A 449 4.01 31.53 -22.57
CA GLN A 449 4.31 32.87 -22.08
C GLN A 449 4.87 32.78 -20.66
N TYR A 450 5.87 33.64 -20.33
CA TYR A 450 6.44 33.75 -19.01
C TYR A 450 6.55 35.21 -18.64
N ASP A 451 5.66 35.70 -17.82
CA ASP A 451 5.57 37.11 -17.49
C ASP A 451 4.84 37.38 -16.17
N THR A 452 4.66 38.65 -15.80
CA THR A 452 3.84 39.08 -14.67
C THR A 452 2.34 38.83 -14.95
N PRO A 453 1.50 38.61 -13.91
CA PRO A 453 0.05 38.47 -14.08
C PRO A 453 -0.58 39.60 -14.89
N GLN A 454 -0.15 40.86 -14.65
CA GLN A 454 -0.63 42.04 -15.34
C GLN A 454 -0.30 42.00 -16.84
N ALA A 455 0.95 41.67 -17.21
CA ALA A 455 1.39 41.58 -18.60
C ALA A 455 0.64 40.49 -19.37
N ILE A 456 0.46 39.29 -18.76
CA ILE A 456 -0.30 38.17 -19.38
C ILE A 456 -1.76 38.57 -19.61
N LEU A 457 -2.38 39.27 -18.64
CA LEU A 457 -3.72 39.78 -18.81
C LEU A 457 -3.81 40.97 -19.79
N ALA A 458 -2.76 41.78 -19.92
CA ALA A 458 -2.73 42.92 -20.85
C ALA A 458 -2.51 42.47 -22.29
N ALA A 459 -1.52 41.60 -22.54
CA ALA A 459 -1.10 41.12 -23.85
C ALA A 459 -0.80 39.61 -23.81
N PRO A 460 -1.84 38.74 -23.97
CA PRO A 460 -1.59 37.33 -24.16
C PRO A 460 -0.77 37.11 -25.44
N ALA A 461 0.28 36.28 -25.36
CA ALA A 461 1.20 36.06 -26.46
C ALA A 461 0.52 35.42 -27.70
N ASP A 462 -0.53 34.65 -27.49
CA ASP A 462 -1.30 33.97 -28.54
C ASP A 462 -2.69 33.52 -28.05
N ASP A 463 -3.49 32.93 -28.97
CA ASP A 463 -4.84 32.41 -28.67
C ASP A 463 -4.87 31.32 -27.63
N TYR A 464 -3.80 30.54 -27.54
CA TYR A 464 -3.67 29.51 -26.50
C TYR A 464 -3.62 30.12 -25.11
N VAL A 465 -2.78 31.14 -24.90
CA VAL A 465 -2.71 31.88 -23.64
C VAL A 465 -4.01 32.62 -23.39
N ALA A 466 -4.59 33.27 -24.42
CA ALA A 466 -5.89 33.95 -24.32
C ALA A 466 -7.02 33.01 -23.86
N SER A 467 -6.99 31.73 -24.29
CA SER A 467 -7.96 30.73 -23.85
C SER A 467 -7.86 30.39 -22.36
N PHE A 468 -6.65 30.37 -21.78
CA PHE A 468 -6.43 30.22 -20.34
C PHE A 468 -6.90 31.41 -19.53
N VAL A 469 -6.69 32.61 -20.03
CA VAL A 469 -7.16 33.86 -19.41
C VAL A 469 -8.69 33.88 -19.35
N GLY A 470 -9.36 33.41 -20.42
CA GLY A 470 -10.82 33.29 -20.51
C GLY A 470 -11.55 34.64 -20.80
N SER A 471 -12.85 34.55 -21.02
CA SER A 471 -13.70 35.70 -21.46
C SER A 471 -13.85 36.86 -20.46
N LYS A 472 -13.50 36.63 -19.18
CA LYS A 472 -13.59 37.67 -18.12
C LYS A 472 -12.28 38.43 -17.90
N ARG A 473 -11.42 38.54 -18.91
CA ARG A 473 -10.08 39.15 -18.85
C ARG A 473 -10.09 40.54 -18.21
N ASN A 474 -10.96 41.44 -18.65
CA ASN A 474 -11.00 42.80 -18.14
C ASN A 474 -11.43 42.88 -16.67
N LEU A 475 -12.35 41.99 -16.24
CA LEU A 475 -12.77 41.92 -14.83
C LEU A 475 -11.61 41.36 -13.94
N LYS A 476 -10.77 40.50 -14.47
CA LYS A 476 -9.58 39.99 -13.75
C LYS A 476 -8.49 41.06 -13.66
N ARG A 477 -8.33 41.90 -14.69
CA ARG A 477 -7.44 43.09 -14.67
C ARG A 477 -7.80 44.06 -13.56
N LEU A 478 -9.10 44.38 -13.42
CA LEU A 478 -9.59 45.27 -12.36
C LEU A 478 -9.25 44.74 -10.94
N ALA A 479 -9.11 43.46 -10.75
CA ALA A 479 -8.73 42.85 -9.46
C ALA A 479 -7.25 42.95 -9.13
N LEU A 480 -6.40 43.30 -10.08
CA LEU A 480 -4.93 43.40 -9.91
C LEU A 480 -4.41 44.84 -9.86
N ILE A 481 -5.22 45.82 -10.32
CA ILE A 481 -4.86 47.22 -10.34
C ILE A 481 -5.41 47.87 -9.07
N ARG A 482 -4.57 48.60 -8.34
CA ARG A 482 -4.97 49.38 -7.17
C ARG A 482 -5.41 50.75 -7.59
N VAL A 483 -6.36 51.33 -6.86
CA VAL A 483 -6.86 52.68 -7.18
C VAL A 483 -5.75 53.75 -6.99
N GLY A 484 -4.83 53.51 -6.07
CA GLY A 484 -3.68 54.41 -5.85
C GLY A 484 -2.64 54.41 -6.96
N ASP A 485 -2.63 53.40 -7.86
CA ASP A 485 -1.73 53.33 -9.03
C ASP A 485 -2.27 54.15 -10.24
N LEU A 486 -3.46 54.79 -10.13
CA LEU A 486 -4.07 55.58 -11.19
C LEU A 486 -3.70 57.03 -11.09
N ASP A 487 -3.65 57.73 -12.24
CA ASP A 487 -3.64 59.18 -12.31
C ASP A 487 -5.02 59.67 -11.85
N LEU A 488 -5.15 59.96 -10.55
CA LEU A 488 -6.39 60.44 -9.95
C LEU A 488 -6.68 61.87 -10.36
N ARG A 489 -7.94 62.17 -10.65
CA ARG A 489 -8.37 63.55 -10.91
C ARG A 489 -8.38 64.38 -9.62
N PRO A 490 -8.00 65.67 -9.66
CA PRO A 490 -8.08 66.54 -8.49
C PRO A 490 -9.49 66.53 -7.90
N ALA A 491 -9.61 66.39 -6.58
CA ALA A 491 -10.89 66.41 -5.89
C ALA A 491 -11.45 67.86 -5.89
N ALA A 492 -12.42 68.13 -6.73
CA ALA A 492 -13.22 69.36 -6.67
C ALA A 492 -14.43 69.15 -5.75
N GLY A 493 -14.21 69.15 -4.43
CA GLY A 493 -15.22 69.00 -3.39
C GLY A 493 -15.70 67.57 -3.14
N PRO A 494 -15.50 67.04 -1.92
CA PRO A 494 -15.79 65.63 -1.63
C PRO A 494 -17.21 65.34 -1.14
N ASP A 495 -18.14 66.23 -1.20
CA ASP A 495 -19.45 66.08 -0.58
C ASP A 495 -20.28 64.97 -1.26
N GLY A 496 -20.31 63.77 -0.59
CA GLY A 496 -21.24 62.69 -0.93
C GLY A 496 -20.69 61.53 -1.75
N LEU A 497 -19.38 61.47 -2.09
CA LEU A 497 -18.76 60.33 -2.76
C LEU A 497 -18.33 59.27 -1.74
N PRO A 498 -18.55 57.97 -2.02
CA PRO A 498 -18.08 56.91 -1.12
C PRO A 498 -16.54 56.88 -1.07
N PRO A 499 -15.93 56.79 0.14
CA PRO A 499 -14.49 56.74 0.31
C PRO A 499 -13.92 55.32 0.01
N VAL A 500 -12.71 55.27 -0.59
CA VAL A 500 -11.92 54.08 -0.84
C VAL A 500 -10.47 54.36 -0.47
N ARG A 501 -9.71 53.31 -0.13
CA ARG A 501 -8.29 53.40 0.20
C ARG A 501 -7.42 53.23 -1.06
N PRO A 502 -6.23 53.83 -1.09
CA PRO A 502 -5.27 53.64 -2.20
C PRO A 502 -4.98 52.18 -2.51
N ASP A 503 -5.00 51.34 -1.49
CA ASP A 503 -4.73 49.89 -1.59
C ASP A 503 -5.90 49.06 -2.11
N ASP A 504 -7.12 49.63 -2.20
CA ASP A 504 -8.30 48.93 -2.71
C ASP A 504 -8.15 48.67 -4.22
N THR A 505 -8.62 47.48 -4.67
CA THR A 505 -8.57 47.14 -6.09
C THR A 505 -9.68 47.87 -6.88
N LEU A 506 -9.44 48.10 -8.19
CA LEU A 506 -10.47 48.71 -9.06
C LEU A 506 -11.73 47.85 -9.13
N ARG A 507 -11.65 46.58 -8.85
CA ARG A 507 -12.81 45.70 -8.72
C ARG A 507 -13.64 46.04 -7.48
N ASP A 508 -12.99 46.28 -6.33
CA ASP A 508 -13.67 46.67 -5.10
C ASP A 508 -14.30 48.05 -5.26
N VAL A 509 -13.61 48.97 -5.93
CA VAL A 509 -14.11 50.28 -6.31
C VAL A 509 -15.36 50.18 -7.19
N LEU A 510 -15.33 49.33 -8.23
CA LEU A 510 -16.47 49.08 -9.11
C LEU A 510 -17.67 48.49 -8.34
N ASP A 511 -17.43 47.52 -7.46
CA ASP A 511 -18.45 46.91 -6.62
C ASP A 511 -19.09 47.94 -5.66
N LEU A 512 -18.28 48.82 -5.07
CA LEU A 512 -18.76 49.92 -4.24
C LEU A 512 -19.58 50.92 -5.04
N MET A 513 -19.14 51.33 -6.25
CA MET A 513 -19.89 52.20 -7.15
C MET A 513 -21.25 51.58 -7.50
N VAL A 514 -21.28 50.28 -7.83
CA VAL A 514 -22.55 49.59 -8.15
C VAL A 514 -23.49 49.53 -6.94
N ARG A 515 -22.97 49.22 -5.74
CA ARG A 515 -23.79 49.16 -4.51
C ARG A 515 -24.33 50.50 -4.07
N THR A 516 -23.55 51.57 -4.25
CA THR A 516 -23.95 52.93 -3.83
C THR A 516 -24.67 53.70 -4.91
N GLY A 517 -24.70 53.18 -6.16
CA GLY A 517 -25.23 53.90 -7.31
C GLY A 517 -24.40 55.11 -7.71
N SER A 518 -23.15 55.21 -7.21
CA SER A 518 -22.25 56.35 -7.50
C SER A 518 -21.46 56.11 -8.78
N THR A 519 -21.19 57.16 -9.55
CA THR A 519 -20.37 57.15 -10.77
C THR A 519 -18.91 57.47 -10.51
N ALA A 520 -18.57 57.81 -9.26
CA ALA A 520 -17.20 58.13 -8.82
C ALA A 520 -17.01 57.75 -7.34
N VAL A 521 -15.77 57.61 -6.92
CA VAL A 521 -15.33 57.40 -5.51
C VAL A 521 -14.22 58.37 -5.17
N VAL A 522 -14.11 58.75 -3.89
CA VAL A 522 -13.02 59.57 -3.40
C VAL A 522 -11.94 58.65 -2.77
N VAL A 523 -10.67 58.88 -3.14
CA VAL A 523 -9.53 58.07 -2.61
C VAL A 523 -8.93 58.86 -1.44
N THR A 524 -8.87 58.18 -0.25
CA THR A 524 -8.33 58.78 0.99
C THR A 524 -7.44 57.80 1.72
N GLU A 525 -6.35 58.25 2.36
CA GLU A 525 -5.47 57.40 3.19
C GLU A 525 -6.15 56.97 4.48
N ASP A 526 -6.94 57.86 5.12
CA ASP A 526 -7.72 57.61 6.34
C ASP A 526 -9.06 58.36 6.27
N ASP A 527 -10.03 57.91 7.08
CA ASP A 527 -11.40 58.51 7.13
C ASP A 527 -11.45 60.04 7.46
N THR A 528 -10.32 60.62 7.86
CA THR A 528 -10.14 62.04 8.27
C THR A 528 -9.10 62.81 7.43
N ALA A 529 -8.46 62.19 6.42
CA ALA A 529 -7.37 62.79 5.65
C ALA A 529 -7.92 63.60 4.43
N GLN A 530 -7.09 64.51 3.93
CA GLN A 530 -7.35 65.19 2.67
C GLN A 530 -7.48 64.18 1.53
N PRO A 531 -8.45 64.34 0.62
CA PRO A 531 -8.63 63.40 -0.48
C PRO A 531 -7.41 63.44 -1.43
N LEU A 532 -6.87 62.29 -1.78
CA LEU A 532 -5.80 62.13 -2.74
C LEU A 532 -6.26 62.39 -4.17
N GLY A 533 -7.54 62.14 -4.43
CA GLY A 533 -8.16 62.39 -5.74
C GLY A 533 -9.52 61.64 -5.87
N VAL A 534 -10.09 61.73 -7.06
CA VAL A 534 -11.34 61.09 -7.43
C VAL A 534 -11.09 60.09 -8.55
N CYS A 535 -11.59 58.84 -8.37
CA CYS A 535 -11.66 57.83 -9.41
C CYS A 535 -13.09 57.75 -9.95
N ASP A 536 -13.29 58.06 -11.22
CA ASP A 536 -14.56 57.98 -11.91
C ASP A 536 -14.62 56.82 -12.92
N VAL A 537 -15.80 56.53 -13.47
CA VAL A 537 -16.00 55.48 -14.47
C VAL A 537 -15.08 55.67 -15.69
N PRO A 538 -14.89 56.87 -16.27
CA PRO A 538 -13.88 57.07 -17.31
C PRO A 538 -12.46 56.73 -16.92
N GLY A 539 -12.03 57.10 -15.70
CA GLY A 539 -10.70 56.75 -15.15
C GLY A 539 -10.50 55.25 -15.02
N LEU A 540 -11.57 54.54 -14.58
CA LEU A 540 -11.60 53.08 -14.48
C LEU A 540 -11.47 52.42 -15.87
N PHE A 541 -12.13 52.94 -16.90
CA PHE A 541 -12.00 52.48 -18.29
C PHE A 541 -10.64 52.85 -18.91
N ALA A 542 -10.04 53.97 -18.55
CA ALA A 542 -8.74 54.37 -19.03
C ALA A 542 -7.62 53.39 -18.58
N ALA A 543 -7.71 52.90 -17.33
CA ALA A 543 -6.83 51.87 -16.77
C ALA A 543 -6.90 50.50 -17.50
N LEU A 544 -7.96 50.26 -18.25
CA LEU A 544 -8.16 49.05 -19.02
C LEU A 544 -7.66 49.14 -20.47
N ARG A 545 -7.27 50.33 -20.94
CA ARG A 545 -6.70 50.48 -22.29
C ARG A 545 -5.36 49.78 -22.37
N PRO A 546 -4.98 49.12 -23.48
CA PRO A 546 -3.63 48.61 -23.69
C PRO A 546 -2.64 49.77 -23.68
N THR A 547 -1.59 49.69 -22.89
CA THR A 547 -0.44 50.58 -23.00
C THR A 547 0.34 50.15 -24.24
N ASP A 548 0.52 51.07 -25.20
CA ASP A 548 1.40 50.89 -26.37
C ASP A 548 2.88 50.92 -25.94
N GLU A 549 3.33 49.95 -25.22
CA GLU A 549 4.75 49.66 -25.16
C GLU A 549 4.95 48.31 -25.88
N GLY A 550 5.62 48.42 -27.04
CA GLY A 550 5.90 47.32 -27.95
C GLY A 550 6.72 46.24 -27.32
N PRO A 551 6.64 45.01 -27.85
CA PRO A 551 7.37 43.86 -27.33
C PRO A 551 8.89 44.07 -27.52
N ALA A 552 9.66 43.81 -26.47
CA ALA A 552 11.10 43.65 -26.61
C ALA A 552 11.36 42.40 -27.48
N ASP A 553 11.92 42.66 -28.66
CA ASP A 553 12.52 41.66 -29.53
C ASP A 553 13.55 40.87 -28.74
N ASP A 554 13.32 39.59 -28.52
CA ASP A 554 14.32 38.53 -28.50
C ASP A 554 13.64 37.16 -28.14
N ALA A 555 12.96 36.59 -29.11
CA ALA A 555 12.70 35.13 -29.14
C ALA A 555 12.58 34.67 -30.60
N PRO A 556 13.43 33.72 -31.06
CA PRO A 556 13.35 33.25 -32.42
C PRO A 556 12.08 32.43 -32.65
N ALA A 557 11.30 32.82 -33.63
CA ALA A 557 10.15 32.06 -34.14
C ALA A 557 10.62 30.73 -34.71
N ASN A 558 10.00 29.65 -34.24
CA ASN A 558 10.18 28.31 -34.79
C ASN A 558 9.05 28.02 -35.82
N PRO A 559 9.35 27.83 -37.11
CA PRO A 559 8.35 27.64 -38.13
C PRO A 559 8.10 26.16 -38.42
N ASP A 560 7.60 25.35 -37.53
CA ASP A 560 7.10 24.01 -37.88
C ASP A 560 6.11 23.54 -36.79
N ALA A 561 4.86 24.03 -36.87
CA ALA A 561 3.75 23.52 -36.08
C ALA A 561 2.79 22.77 -37.03
N GLU A 562 3.12 21.53 -37.38
CA GLU A 562 2.16 20.61 -37.96
C GLU A 562 1.27 20.02 -36.84
N GLU A 563 -0.02 20.06 -37.07
CA GLU A 563 -1.06 19.45 -36.24
C GLU A 563 -0.82 17.93 -36.14
N ALA A 564 -0.58 17.43 -34.90
CA ALA A 564 -0.47 16.01 -34.65
C ALA A 564 -1.85 15.38 -34.37
N PRO A 565 -2.17 14.24 -34.99
CA PRO A 565 -3.43 13.54 -34.78
C PRO A 565 -3.57 13.00 -33.36
N GLY A 566 -4.81 12.98 -32.85
CA GLY A 566 -5.19 12.51 -31.52
C GLY A 566 -4.75 11.05 -31.21
N PRO A 567 -4.70 10.66 -29.94
CA PRO A 567 -4.18 9.36 -29.53
C PRO A 567 -5.07 8.23 -30.02
N GLY A 568 -4.51 7.44 -30.97
CA GLY A 568 -5.06 6.15 -31.36
C GLY A 568 -4.92 5.08 -30.27
N PRO A 569 -5.71 4.01 -30.32
CA PRO A 569 -5.76 3.03 -29.25
C PRO A 569 -4.44 2.24 -29.11
N ASP A 570 -4.07 2.03 -27.86
CA ASP A 570 -2.86 1.38 -27.37
C ASP A 570 -2.69 -0.06 -27.95
N THR A 571 -1.82 -0.25 -28.94
CA THR A 571 -1.53 -1.53 -29.59
C THR A 571 -0.39 -2.33 -28.97
N THR A 572 -0.09 -2.14 -27.68
CA THR A 572 1.02 -2.87 -26.98
C THR A 572 0.58 -4.16 -26.27
N ALA A 573 -0.60 -4.72 -26.60
CA ALA A 573 -1.18 -5.87 -25.92
C ALA A 573 -0.59 -7.29 -26.22
N PRO A 574 0.16 -7.61 -27.32
CA PRO A 574 0.49 -9.03 -27.58
C PRO A 574 1.73 -9.58 -26.85
N ALA A 575 2.67 -8.75 -26.38
CA ALA A 575 3.93 -9.27 -25.80
C ALA A 575 3.81 -9.71 -24.32
N ARG A 576 2.87 -9.17 -23.55
CA ARG A 576 2.66 -9.53 -22.14
C ARG A 576 1.95 -10.87 -21.95
N SER A 577 1.06 -11.26 -22.87
CA SER A 577 0.28 -12.51 -22.78
C SER A 577 1.15 -13.77 -23.02
N ARG A 578 2.15 -13.70 -23.90
CA ARG A 578 3.01 -14.83 -24.23
C ARG A 578 3.98 -15.22 -23.11
N ARG A 579 4.56 -14.24 -22.39
CA ARG A 579 5.43 -14.50 -21.22
C ARG A 579 4.67 -15.05 -20.02
N ARG A 580 3.42 -14.67 -19.84
CA ARG A 580 2.57 -15.17 -18.75
C ARG A 580 2.17 -16.63 -18.98
N ARG A 581 1.84 -17.01 -20.22
CA ARG A 581 1.53 -18.40 -20.59
C ARG A 581 2.72 -19.34 -20.47
N LEU A 582 3.93 -18.90 -20.80
CA LEU A 582 5.15 -19.70 -20.56
C LEU A 582 5.39 -19.99 -19.07
N GLY A 583 5.09 -19.06 -18.19
CA GLY A 583 5.19 -19.24 -16.73
C GLY A 583 4.28 -20.32 -16.18
N LEU A 584 3.11 -20.58 -16.80
CA LEU A 584 2.19 -21.64 -16.42
C LEU A 584 2.71 -23.05 -16.74
N LEU A 585 3.54 -23.18 -17.79
CA LEU A 585 4.10 -24.47 -18.20
C LEU A 585 5.29 -24.92 -17.35
N VAL A 586 5.95 -24.02 -16.65
CA VAL A 586 7.12 -24.34 -15.82
C VAL A 586 6.76 -25.30 -14.69
N ARG A 587 5.60 -25.12 -14.03
CA ARG A 587 5.19 -25.97 -12.91
C ARG A 587 4.95 -27.44 -13.31
N PRO A 588 4.14 -27.77 -14.32
CA PRO A 588 3.97 -29.17 -14.74
C PRO A 588 5.26 -29.80 -15.24
N VAL A 589 6.16 -29.04 -15.91
CA VAL A 589 7.46 -29.56 -16.31
C VAL A 589 8.31 -29.96 -15.08
N LEU A 590 8.36 -29.10 -14.06
CA LEU A 590 9.08 -29.41 -12.81
C LEU A 590 8.48 -30.61 -12.08
N LEU A 591 7.15 -30.76 -12.09
CA LEU A 591 6.47 -31.93 -11.49
C LEU A 591 6.82 -33.23 -12.23
N ILE A 592 6.80 -33.21 -13.56
CA ILE A 592 7.19 -34.37 -14.38
C ILE A 592 8.66 -34.74 -14.11
N LEU A 593 9.56 -33.74 -14.05
CA LEU A 593 10.98 -34.00 -13.73
C LEU A 593 11.16 -34.56 -12.31
N ALA A 594 10.40 -34.08 -11.32
CA ALA A 594 10.45 -34.58 -9.96
C ALA A 594 9.96 -36.05 -9.88
N LEU A 595 8.86 -36.39 -10.58
CA LEU A 595 8.34 -37.77 -10.63
C LEU A 595 9.28 -38.69 -11.40
N LEU A 596 9.92 -38.21 -12.48
CA LEU A 596 10.93 -38.97 -13.20
C LEU A 596 12.17 -39.24 -12.34
N ALA A 597 12.64 -38.22 -11.63
CA ALA A 597 13.77 -38.39 -10.69
C ALA A 597 13.40 -39.40 -9.58
N LEU A 598 12.19 -39.30 -9.01
CA LEU A 598 11.71 -40.30 -8.06
C LEU A 598 11.68 -41.71 -8.63
N PHE A 599 11.15 -41.89 -9.84
CA PHE A 599 11.12 -43.19 -10.53
C PHE A 599 12.52 -43.77 -10.69
N LEU A 600 13.50 -42.96 -11.09
CA LEU A 600 14.88 -43.38 -11.23
C LEU A 600 15.51 -43.76 -9.88
N ILE A 601 15.24 -43.01 -8.81
CA ILE A 601 15.74 -43.31 -7.47
C ILE A 601 15.17 -44.64 -6.96
N VAL A 602 13.85 -44.84 -7.09
CA VAL A 602 13.19 -46.09 -6.65
C VAL A 602 13.72 -47.27 -7.44
N ARG A 603 13.93 -47.12 -8.77
CA ARG A 603 14.45 -48.18 -9.61
C ARG A 603 15.92 -48.53 -9.31
N ALA A 604 16.73 -47.60 -8.84
CA ALA A 604 18.13 -47.79 -8.48
C ALA A 604 18.29 -48.39 -7.05
N HIS A 605 17.22 -48.34 -6.25
CA HIS A 605 17.26 -48.82 -4.85
C HIS A 605 16.89 -50.32 -4.78
N PRO A 606 17.65 -51.18 -4.09
CA PRO A 606 17.25 -52.57 -3.86
C PRO A 606 16.06 -52.62 -2.89
N LEU A 607 14.89 -52.95 -3.40
CA LEU A 607 13.66 -52.99 -2.62
C LEU A 607 13.56 -54.32 -1.85
N ASP A 608 13.21 -54.26 -0.55
CA ASP A 608 12.83 -55.42 0.23
C ASP A 608 11.38 -55.88 -0.04
N SER A 609 10.97 -57.01 0.57
CA SER A 609 9.62 -57.58 0.36
C SER A 609 8.49 -56.68 0.81
N ILE A 610 8.70 -55.88 1.84
CA ILE A 610 7.72 -54.90 2.33
C ILE A 610 7.61 -53.73 1.35
N GLU A 611 8.75 -53.17 0.92
CA GLU A 611 8.79 -52.07 -0.04
C GLU A 611 8.20 -52.43 -1.38
N GLN A 612 8.49 -53.64 -1.88
CA GLN A 612 7.90 -54.16 -3.13
C GLN A 612 6.41 -54.29 -3.06
N ARG A 613 5.83 -54.62 -1.93
CA ARG A 613 4.36 -54.68 -1.75
C ARG A 613 3.69 -53.32 -1.86
N PHE A 614 4.25 -52.30 -1.20
CA PHE A 614 3.69 -50.95 -1.22
C PHE A 614 4.03 -50.18 -2.51
N LEU A 615 5.20 -50.41 -3.12
CA LEU A 615 5.65 -49.75 -4.34
C LEU A 615 5.18 -50.43 -5.64
N ASN A 616 4.21 -51.35 -5.54
CA ASN A 616 3.52 -51.89 -6.70
C ASN A 616 2.65 -50.84 -7.37
N ALA A 617 2.66 -50.80 -8.70
CA ALA A 617 1.87 -49.80 -9.48
C ALA A 617 0.35 -49.93 -9.22
N ASP A 618 -0.19 -51.13 -9.10
CA ASP A 618 -1.61 -51.35 -8.85
C ASP A 618 -2.04 -50.83 -7.47
N GLU A 619 -1.22 -51.01 -6.44
CA GLU A 619 -1.44 -50.51 -5.09
C GLU A 619 -1.41 -48.97 -5.09
N ILE A 620 -0.37 -48.36 -5.69
CA ILE A 620 -0.24 -46.91 -5.79
C ILE A 620 -1.42 -46.30 -6.54
N LEU A 621 -1.88 -46.90 -7.65
CA LEU A 621 -3.02 -46.40 -8.43
C LEU A 621 -4.34 -46.54 -7.66
N THR A 622 -4.52 -47.61 -6.89
CA THR A 622 -5.70 -47.83 -6.05
C THR A 622 -5.75 -46.79 -4.93
N GLU A 623 -4.64 -46.57 -4.22
CA GLU A 623 -4.53 -45.58 -3.17
C GLU A 623 -4.70 -44.14 -3.70
N LEU A 624 -4.13 -43.84 -4.89
CA LEU A 624 -4.28 -42.56 -5.57
C LEU A 624 -5.76 -42.32 -5.94
N GLY A 625 -6.43 -43.34 -6.49
CA GLY A 625 -7.87 -43.29 -6.81
C GLY A 625 -8.74 -43.01 -5.57
N ALA A 626 -8.46 -43.71 -4.45
CA ALA A 626 -9.14 -43.49 -3.17
C ALA A 626 -8.89 -42.06 -2.66
N HIS A 627 -7.65 -41.56 -2.74
CA HIS A 627 -7.27 -40.22 -2.32
C HIS A 627 -7.97 -39.12 -3.14
N LEU A 628 -8.01 -39.28 -4.47
CA LEU A 628 -8.72 -38.37 -5.36
C LEU A 628 -10.24 -38.34 -5.11
N ARG A 629 -10.87 -39.53 -4.93
CA ARG A 629 -12.30 -39.65 -4.61
C ARG A 629 -12.63 -38.95 -3.30
N LEU A 630 -11.84 -39.17 -2.24
CA LEU A 630 -11.99 -38.52 -0.95
C LEU A 630 -11.91 -37.00 -1.06
N THR A 631 -10.87 -36.51 -1.76
CA THR A 631 -10.65 -35.08 -1.98
C THR A 631 -11.78 -34.44 -2.77
N LEU A 632 -12.23 -35.07 -3.86
CA LEU A 632 -13.31 -34.55 -4.71
C LEU A 632 -14.63 -34.43 -3.94
N ILE A 633 -15.02 -35.51 -3.25
CA ILE A 633 -16.28 -35.52 -2.47
C ILE A 633 -16.24 -34.43 -1.40
N SER A 634 -15.15 -34.37 -0.63
CA SER A 634 -15.00 -33.36 0.43
C SER A 634 -15.02 -31.94 -0.11
N THR A 635 -14.35 -31.67 -1.26
CA THR A 635 -14.33 -30.34 -1.87
C THR A 635 -15.71 -29.93 -2.39
N VAL A 636 -16.44 -30.82 -3.05
CA VAL A 636 -17.80 -30.55 -3.53
C VAL A 636 -18.73 -30.22 -2.35
N CYS A 637 -18.70 -31.04 -1.28
CA CYS A 637 -19.47 -30.78 -0.07
C CYS A 637 -19.10 -29.44 0.59
N THR A 638 -17.80 -29.12 0.65
CA THR A 638 -17.31 -27.83 1.18
C THR A 638 -17.87 -26.66 0.39
N ILE A 639 -17.82 -26.70 -0.95
CA ILE A 639 -18.35 -25.64 -1.81
C ILE A 639 -19.86 -25.52 -1.64
N ALA A 640 -20.56 -26.65 -1.62
CA ALA A 640 -22.03 -26.70 -1.47
C ALA A 640 -22.52 -26.10 -0.14
N ILE A 641 -21.69 -26.13 0.91
CA ILE A 641 -22.01 -25.57 2.23
C ILE A 641 -21.48 -24.13 2.34
N ALA A 642 -20.19 -23.93 2.08
CA ALA A 642 -19.51 -22.67 2.38
C ALA A 642 -19.91 -21.50 1.45
N LEU A 643 -20.16 -21.77 0.16
CA LEU A 643 -20.51 -20.74 -0.81
C LEU A 643 -21.90 -20.14 -0.54
N PRO A 644 -22.99 -20.94 -0.37
CA PRO A 644 -24.30 -20.40 -0.01
C PRO A 644 -24.28 -19.69 1.35
N LEU A 645 -23.59 -20.26 2.33
CA LEU A 645 -23.46 -19.66 3.66
C LEU A 645 -22.74 -18.31 3.58
N GLY A 646 -21.66 -18.21 2.79
CA GLY A 646 -20.93 -16.96 2.56
C GLY A 646 -21.80 -15.89 1.90
N ILE A 647 -22.57 -16.24 0.88
CA ILE A 647 -23.55 -15.35 0.24
C ILE A 647 -24.59 -14.88 1.26
N LEU A 648 -25.15 -15.78 2.05
CA LEU A 648 -26.15 -15.46 3.07
C LEU A 648 -25.62 -14.45 4.10
N LEU A 649 -24.40 -14.64 4.60
CA LEU A 649 -23.78 -13.79 5.62
C LEU A 649 -23.42 -12.37 5.13
N THR A 650 -23.42 -12.13 3.81
CA THR A 650 -23.24 -10.77 3.25
C THR A 650 -24.57 -10.00 3.17
N ARG A 651 -25.73 -10.65 3.32
CA ARG A 651 -27.04 -10.01 3.23
C ARG A 651 -27.41 -9.25 4.50
N ALA A 652 -28.13 -8.13 4.35
CA ALA A 652 -28.45 -7.22 5.45
C ALA A 652 -29.13 -7.90 6.66
N GLY A 653 -30.01 -8.88 6.41
CA GLY A 653 -30.72 -9.63 7.44
C GLY A 653 -29.84 -10.61 8.25
N ALA A 654 -28.70 -11.04 7.72
CA ALA A 654 -27.83 -12.04 8.34
C ALA A 654 -26.45 -11.47 8.76
N ARG A 655 -26.19 -10.17 8.57
CA ARG A 655 -24.90 -9.53 8.90
C ARG A 655 -24.52 -9.67 10.37
N TRP A 656 -25.49 -9.73 11.29
CA TRP A 656 -25.25 -9.94 12.71
C TRP A 656 -24.63 -11.32 13.01
N ALA A 657 -24.94 -12.35 12.20
CA ALA A 657 -24.41 -13.71 12.35
C ALA A 657 -22.98 -13.85 11.74
N ARG A 658 -22.51 -12.87 10.97
CA ARG A 658 -21.20 -12.90 10.31
C ARG A 658 -20.01 -13.09 11.28
N PRO A 659 -19.89 -12.35 12.40
CA PRO A 659 -18.81 -12.58 13.35
C PRO A 659 -18.88 -13.96 13.98
N ILE A 660 -20.09 -14.51 14.19
CA ILE A 660 -20.30 -15.88 14.70
C ILE A 660 -19.83 -16.91 13.67
N GLY A 661 -20.27 -16.80 12.41
CA GLY A 661 -19.88 -17.71 11.34
C GLY A 661 -18.37 -17.73 11.08
N LEU A 662 -17.74 -16.56 11.04
CA LEU A 662 -16.29 -16.44 10.91
C LEU A 662 -15.57 -16.93 12.18
N GLY A 663 -16.13 -16.69 13.36
CA GLY A 663 -15.61 -17.18 14.63
C GLY A 663 -15.61 -18.71 14.73
N LEU A 664 -16.71 -19.36 14.37
CA LEU A 664 -16.82 -20.83 14.32
C LEU A 664 -15.85 -21.43 13.29
N GLY A 665 -15.73 -20.79 12.11
CA GLY A 665 -14.75 -21.21 11.11
C GLY A 665 -13.31 -21.08 11.61
N ASN A 666 -12.96 -19.97 12.29
CA ASN A 666 -11.65 -19.80 12.90
C ASN A 666 -11.35 -20.83 13.99
N LEU A 667 -12.35 -21.18 14.81
CA LEU A 667 -12.22 -22.27 15.80
C LEU A 667 -11.96 -23.60 15.10
N GLY A 668 -12.68 -23.91 14.01
CA GLY A 668 -12.46 -25.14 13.24
C GLY A 668 -11.04 -25.25 12.66
N GLN A 669 -10.39 -24.13 12.30
CA GLN A 669 -9.00 -24.13 11.85
C GLN A 669 -7.97 -24.09 13.01
N ALA A 670 -8.38 -23.63 14.18
CA ALA A 670 -7.50 -23.65 15.37
C ALA A 670 -7.34 -25.07 15.94
N ILE A 671 -8.30 -25.96 15.67
CA ILE A 671 -8.20 -27.38 16.03
C ILE A 671 -7.16 -28.02 15.10
N PRO A 672 -6.14 -28.72 15.65
CA PRO A 672 -5.21 -29.48 14.82
C PRO A 672 -5.96 -30.46 13.92
N SER A 673 -5.61 -30.51 12.63
CA SER A 673 -6.32 -31.36 11.65
C SER A 673 -6.37 -32.83 12.09
N ILE A 674 -5.28 -33.36 12.68
CA ILE A 674 -5.27 -34.72 13.21
C ILE A 674 -6.19 -34.86 14.43
N GLY A 675 -6.20 -33.87 15.33
CA GLY A 675 -7.10 -33.90 16.50
C GLY A 675 -8.57 -33.91 16.09
N LEU A 676 -8.96 -33.10 15.09
CA LEU A 676 -10.32 -33.07 14.55
C LEU A 676 -10.71 -34.43 13.94
N VAL A 677 -9.84 -35.03 13.13
CA VAL A 677 -10.04 -36.32 12.49
C VAL A 677 -10.29 -37.42 13.54
N VAL A 678 -9.43 -37.44 14.57
CA VAL A 678 -9.51 -38.48 15.62
C VAL A 678 -10.73 -38.26 16.54
N LEU A 679 -11.04 -37.02 16.93
CA LEU A 679 -12.23 -36.72 17.72
C LEU A 679 -13.52 -37.10 17.02
N LEU A 680 -13.63 -36.80 15.72
CA LEU A 680 -14.82 -37.24 14.94
C LEU A 680 -14.87 -38.76 14.80
N ALA A 681 -13.73 -39.43 14.68
CA ALA A 681 -13.68 -40.89 14.63
C ALA A 681 -14.13 -41.53 15.94
N LEU A 682 -13.82 -40.95 17.08
CA LEU A 682 -14.29 -41.42 18.40
C LEU A 682 -15.79 -41.18 18.60
N TRP A 683 -16.38 -40.18 17.92
CA TRP A 683 -17.79 -39.82 18.07
C TRP A 683 -18.68 -40.47 17.02
N ILE A 684 -18.29 -40.47 15.75
CA ILE A 684 -19.11 -40.96 14.62
C ILE A 684 -18.67 -42.39 14.22
N GLY A 685 -17.48 -42.82 14.59
CA GLY A 685 -16.85 -44.06 14.14
C GLY A 685 -15.77 -43.84 13.10
N THR A 686 -15.01 -44.88 12.77
CA THR A 686 -13.92 -44.84 11.77
C THR A 686 -14.48 -44.95 10.35
N GLY A 687 -13.67 -44.55 9.34
CA GLY A 687 -14.01 -44.76 7.93
C GLY A 687 -14.12 -43.49 7.09
N THR A 688 -14.50 -43.69 5.82
CA THR A 688 -14.52 -42.62 4.80
C THR A 688 -15.49 -41.48 5.12
N ALA A 689 -16.68 -41.79 5.70
CA ALA A 689 -17.67 -40.76 6.03
C ALA A 689 -17.17 -39.77 7.07
N THR A 690 -16.50 -40.29 8.12
CA THR A 690 -15.87 -39.45 9.15
C THR A 690 -14.72 -38.63 8.58
N ALA A 691 -13.91 -39.21 7.71
CA ALA A 691 -12.84 -38.52 7.01
C ALA A 691 -13.38 -37.35 6.16
N VAL A 692 -14.45 -37.58 5.35
CA VAL A 692 -15.11 -36.54 4.57
C VAL A 692 -15.63 -35.41 5.48
N THR A 693 -16.29 -35.75 6.59
CA THR A 693 -16.83 -34.77 7.53
C THR A 693 -15.73 -33.89 8.12
N ALA A 694 -14.59 -34.47 8.56
CA ALA A 694 -13.46 -33.73 9.09
C ALA A 694 -12.86 -32.79 8.05
N LEU A 695 -12.66 -33.27 6.83
CA LEU A 695 -12.12 -32.48 5.72
C LEU A 695 -13.04 -31.30 5.33
N VAL A 696 -14.35 -31.51 5.31
CA VAL A 696 -15.35 -30.47 5.03
C VAL A 696 -15.30 -29.38 6.08
N VAL A 697 -15.30 -29.74 7.38
CA VAL A 697 -15.21 -28.77 8.48
C VAL A 697 -13.93 -27.95 8.35
N TYR A 698 -12.79 -28.59 8.09
CA TYR A 698 -11.50 -27.93 8.00
C TYR A 698 -11.38 -26.99 6.78
N ALA A 699 -11.92 -27.40 5.63
CA ALA A 699 -11.84 -26.65 4.37
C ALA A 699 -12.91 -25.56 4.19
N THR A 700 -13.95 -25.53 5.05
CA THR A 700 -15.07 -24.57 4.94
C THR A 700 -14.64 -23.11 5.09
N LEU A 701 -13.73 -22.80 6.03
CA LEU A 701 -13.36 -21.41 6.34
C LEU A 701 -12.72 -20.64 5.18
N PRO A 702 -11.75 -21.19 4.42
CA PRO A 702 -11.17 -20.46 3.28
C PRO A 702 -12.22 -20.07 2.22
N VAL A 703 -13.15 -20.97 1.89
CA VAL A 703 -14.21 -20.68 0.93
C VAL A 703 -15.17 -19.64 1.48
N LEU A 704 -15.62 -19.82 2.73
CA LEU A 704 -16.53 -18.90 3.41
C LEU A 704 -15.96 -17.48 3.47
N ARG A 705 -14.72 -17.35 3.95
CA ARG A 705 -14.05 -16.04 4.09
C ARG A 705 -13.85 -15.35 2.75
N ASN A 706 -13.36 -16.07 1.74
CA ASN A 706 -13.13 -15.48 0.41
C ASN A 706 -14.44 -15.15 -0.32
N THR A 707 -15.52 -15.90 -0.08
CA THR A 707 -16.85 -15.55 -0.59
C THR A 707 -17.33 -14.24 0.01
N ILE A 708 -17.22 -14.06 1.33
CA ILE A 708 -17.58 -12.82 2.02
C ILE A 708 -16.72 -11.65 1.52
N VAL A 709 -15.41 -11.80 1.50
CA VAL A 709 -14.47 -10.74 1.05
C VAL A 709 -14.68 -10.39 -0.41
N GLY A 710 -14.92 -11.39 -1.27
CA GLY A 710 -15.17 -11.16 -2.70
C GLY A 710 -16.45 -10.36 -2.96
N LEU A 711 -17.53 -10.68 -2.27
CA LEU A 711 -18.81 -9.97 -2.40
C LEU A 711 -18.78 -8.57 -1.77
N ASP A 712 -18.14 -8.41 -0.61
CA ASP A 712 -17.98 -7.09 0.04
C ASP A 712 -17.00 -6.18 -0.72
N GLY A 713 -16.11 -6.76 -1.51
CA GLY A 713 -15.13 -6.02 -2.31
C GLY A 713 -15.68 -5.46 -3.64
N VAL A 714 -16.93 -5.76 -3.98
CA VAL A 714 -17.58 -5.19 -5.16
C VAL A 714 -17.87 -3.71 -4.93
N ASP A 715 -17.48 -2.87 -5.89
CA ASP A 715 -17.65 -1.41 -5.80
C ASP A 715 -19.13 -1.05 -5.57
N PRO A 716 -19.48 -0.37 -4.47
CA PRO A 716 -20.84 0.06 -4.17
C PRO A 716 -21.47 0.90 -5.28
N THR A 717 -20.69 1.67 -6.04
CA THR A 717 -21.18 2.52 -7.13
C THR A 717 -21.80 1.70 -8.26
N LEU A 718 -21.23 0.51 -8.56
CA LEU A 718 -21.77 -0.43 -9.55
C LEU A 718 -23.09 -1.05 -9.09
N VAL A 719 -23.19 -1.37 -7.79
CA VAL A 719 -24.40 -1.91 -7.17
C VAL A 719 -25.51 -0.85 -7.17
N ASP A 720 -25.18 0.40 -6.84
CA ASP A 720 -26.13 1.51 -6.82
C ASP A 720 -26.58 1.91 -8.23
N ALA A 721 -25.69 1.90 -9.21
CA ALA A 721 -26.05 2.08 -10.62
C ALA A 721 -27.02 0.98 -11.10
N ALA A 722 -26.78 -0.28 -10.75
CA ALA A 722 -27.69 -1.39 -11.09
C ALA A 722 -29.08 -1.23 -10.43
N ARG A 723 -29.13 -0.76 -9.18
CA ARG A 723 -30.40 -0.43 -8.51
C ARG A 723 -31.13 0.73 -9.19
N GLY A 724 -30.38 1.77 -9.58
CA GLY A 724 -30.94 2.92 -10.33
C GLY A 724 -31.53 2.52 -11.68
N MET A 725 -31.00 1.46 -12.31
CA MET A 725 -31.56 0.85 -13.54
C MET A 725 -32.73 -0.10 -13.28
N GLY A 726 -33.25 -0.21 -12.05
CA GLY A 726 -34.40 -1.04 -11.72
C GLY A 726 -34.10 -2.54 -11.53
N MET A 727 -32.82 -2.94 -11.39
CA MET A 727 -32.49 -4.37 -11.17
C MET A 727 -32.87 -4.83 -9.76
N GLY A 728 -33.60 -5.95 -9.67
CA GLY A 728 -33.92 -6.57 -8.40
C GLY A 728 -32.72 -7.19 -7.68
N LYS A 729 -32.78 -7.39 -6.35
CA LYS A 729 -31.69 -7.89 -5.50
C LYS A 729 -31.03 -9.19 -6.01
N THR A 730 -31.84 -10.14 -6.50
CA THR A 730 -31.36 -11.41 -7.06
C THR A 730 -30.63 -11.20 -8.39
N ALA A 731 -31.14 -10.31 -9.25
CA ALA A 731 -30.49 -9.98 -10.52
C ALA A 731 -29.13 -9.28 -10.29
N ILE A 732 -29.03 -8.39 -9.33
CA ILE A 732 -27.78 -7.73 -8.93
C ILE A 732 -26.77 -8.78 -8.44
N LEU A 733 -27.20 -9.71 -7.57
CA LEU A 733 -26.31 -10.78 -7.08
C LEU A 733 -25.73 -11.60 -8.22
N TRP A 734 -26.57 -12.12 -9.12
CA TRP A 734 -26.15 -13.06 -10.15
C TRP A 734 -25.44 -12.38 -11.34
N ARG A 735 -25.79 -11.13 -11.69
CA ARG A 735 -25.27 -10.45 -12.88
C ARG A 735 -24.14 -9.47 -12.58
N ILE A 736 -24.02 -8.97 -11.35
CA ILE A 736 -23.03 -7.95 -10.97
C ILE A 736 -22.10 -8.47 -9.87
N GLU A 737 -22.64 -8.74 -8.66
CA GLU A 737 -21.82 -9.05 -7.49
C GLU A 737 -21.05 -10.37 -7.66
N LEU A 738 -21.74 -11.45 -8.05
CA LEU A 738 -21.12 -12.77 -8.13
C LEU A 738 -20.05 -12.84 -9.24
N PRO A 739 -20.30 -12.38 -10.49
CA PRO A 739 -19.26 -12.37 -11.53
C PRO A 739 -18.02 -11.56 -11.15
N LEU A 740 -18.18 -10.41 -10.48
CA LEU A 740 -17.07 -9.60 -10.01
C LEU A 740 -16.33 -10.22 -8.82
N ALA A 741 -17.01 -11.01 -7.98
CA ALA A 741 -16.43 -11.72 -6.86
C ALA A 741 -15.76 -13.05 -7.24
N VAL A 742 -16.06 -13.62 -8.44
CA VAL A 742 -15.55 -14.94 -8.89
C VAL A 742 -14.04 -15.10 -8.69
N PRO A 743 -13.15 -14.16 -9.05
CA PRO A 743 -11.70 -14.36 -8.87
C PRO A 743 -11.30 -14.60 -7.40
N VAL A 744 -11.94 -13.88 -6.47
CA VAL A 744 -11.66 -14.00 -5.03
C VAL A 744 -12.27 -15.29 -4.47
N ILE A 745 -13.45 -15.67 -4.93
CA ILE A 745 -14.12 -16.93 -4.55
C ILE A 745 -13.29 -18.13 -5.03
N LEU A 746 -12.82 -18.11 -6.28
CA LEU A 746 -11.97 -19.17 -6.84
C LEU A 746 -10.66 -19.32 -6.08
N ALA A 747 -10.03 -18.22 -5.65
CA ALA A 747 -8.84 -18.27 -4.81
C ALA A 747 -9.14 -18.97 -3.46
N GLY A 748 -10.32 -18.78 -2.89
CA GLY A 748 -10.79 -19.49 -1.70
C GLY A 748 -11.01 -20.97 -1.93
N ILE A 749 -11.67 -21.34 -3.03
CA ILE A 749 -11.92 -22.74 -3.44
C ILE A 749 -10.59 -23.44 -3.70
N ARG A 750 -9.65 -22.81 -4.39
CA ARG A 750 -8.32 -23.34 -4.62
C ARG A 750 -7.57 -23.62 -3.32
N THR A 751 -7.63 -22.69 -2.37
CA THR A 751 -7.01 -22.87 -1.05
C THR A 751 -7.63 -24.04 -0.31
N ALA A 752 -8.95 -24.16 -0.31
CA ALA A 752 -9.68 -25.27 0.30
C ALA A 752 -9.32 -26.61 -0.35
N LEU A 753 -9.24 -26.65 -1.69
CA LEU A 753 -8.88 -27.85 -2.44
C LEU A 753 -7.47 -28.36 -2.08
N VAL A 754 -6.49 -27.47 -2.02
CA VAL A 754 -5.11 -27.80 -1.61
C VAL A 754 -5.08 -28.31 -0.17
N LEU A 755 -5.81 -27.64 0.75
CA LEU A 755 -5.92 -28.08 2.14
C LEU A 755 -6.59 -29.45 2.26
N THR A 756 -7.62 -29.73 1.44
CA THR A 756 -8.31 -31.03 1.43
C THR A 756 -7.38 -32.15 0.94
N VAL A 757 -6.62 -31.93 -0.15
CA VAL A 757 -5.61 -32.90 -0.62
C VAL A 757 -4.57 -33.17 0.47
N ALA A 758 -4.06 -32.11 1.11
CA ALA A 758 -3.06 -32.24 2.15
C ALA A 758 -3.58 -33.00 3.38
N SER A 759 -4.78 -32.68 3.86
CA SER A 759 -5.37 -33.28 5.06
C SER A 759 -5.96 -34.67 4.80
N ALA A 760 -6.28 -35.04 3.54
CA ALA A 760 -6.74 -36.36 3.17
C ALA A 760 -5.70 -37.46 3.47
N THR A 761 -4.41 -37.12 3.56
CA THR A 761 -3.38 -38.08 4.04
C THR A 761 -3.60 -38.54 5.47
N LEU A 762 -4.25 -37.68 6.31
CA LEU A 762 -4.57 -38.01 7.70
C LEU A 762 -5.77 -38.95 7.84
N ALA A 763 -6.61 -39.07 6.79
CA ALA A 763 -7.74 -39.98 6.79
C ALA A 763 -7.35 -41.45 6.98
N THR A 764 -6.11 -41.82 6.60
CA THR A 764 -5.54 -43.15 6.79
C THR A 764 -5.52 -43.57 8.25
N PHE A 765 -5.30 -42.64 9.19
CA PHE A 765 -5.30 -42.97 10.64
C PHE A 765 -6.63 -43.47 11.18
N ILE A 766 -7.72 -43.22 10.45
CA ILE A 766 -9.09 -43.63 10.83
C ILE A 766 -9.71 -44.63 9.81
N GLY A 767 -8.88 -45.22 8.95
CA GLY A 767 -9.37 -46.20 7.96
C GLY A 767 -10.08 -45.53 6.76
N GLY A 768 -9.86 -44.24 6.49
CA GLY A 768 -10.48 -43.51 5.37
C GLY A 768 -9.83 -43.79 4.01
N GLY A 769 -8.70 -44.47 3.96
CA GLY A 769 -7.93 -44.83 2.76
C GLY A 769 -7.12 -43.67 2.18
N GLY A 770 -6.50 -43.90 1.02
CA GLY A 770 -5.72 -42.93 0.26
C GLY A 770 -4.20 -43.00 0.52
N LEU A 771 -3.42 -42.23 -0.25
CA LEU A 771 -1.95 -42.22 -0.28
C LEU A 771 -1.25 -42.06 1.09
N GLY A 772 -1.97 -41.72 2.12
CA GLY A 772 -1.48 -41.67 3.50
C GLY A 772 -1.03 -43.04 4.03
N GLY A 773 -1.60 -44.19 3.53
CA GLY A 773 -1.28 -45.51 3.96
C GLY A 773 0.20 -45.89 3.81
N GLY A 774 0.70 -45.77 2.61
CA GLY A 774 2.12 -46.01 2.32
C GLY A 774 3.05 -45.02 3.01
N LEU A 775 2.64 -43.77 3.24
CA LEU A 775 3.40 -42.77 3.97
C LEU A 775 3.53 -43.13 5.46
N VAL A 776 2.39 -43.46 6.10
CA VAL A 776 2.33 -43.89 7.50
C VAL A 776 3.12 -45.18 7.74
N ALA A 777 3.00 -46.15 6.82
CA ALA A 777 3.79 -47.37 6.85
C ALA A 777 5.32 -47.09 6.74
N GLY A 778 5.70 -46.20 5.80
CA GLY A 778 7.10 -45.82 5.60
C GLY A 778 7.73 -45.16 6.83
N ILE A 779 6.98 -44.31 7.53
CA ILE A 779 7.42 -43.63 8.76
C ILE A 779 7.45 -44.65 9.92
N GLY A 780 6.37 -45.39 10.12
CA GLY A 780 6.23 -46.31 11.24
C GLY A 780 7.21 -47.50 11.20
N LEU A 781 7.49 -48.01 10.00
CA LEU A 781 8.42 -49.10 9.77
C LEU A 781 9.88 -48.66 9.56
N TYR A 782 10.12 -47.34 9.65
CA TYR A 782 11.41 -46.71 9.39
C TYR A 782 11.99 -47.05 8.02
N ARG A 783 11.16 -46.93 6.97
CA ARG A 783 11.51 -47.20 5.56
C ARG A 783 11.56 -45.86 4.79
N PRO A 784 12.75 -45.20 4.73
CA PRO A 784 12.87 -43.86 4.12
C PRO A 784 12.45 -43.82 2.66
N ILE A 785 12.63 -44.90 1.89
CA ILE A 785 12.26 -44.97 0.48
C ILE A 785 10.73 -44.92 0.27
N LEU A 786 9.96 -45.59 1.18
CA LEU A 786 8.50 -45.52 1.15
C LEU A 786 8.01 -44.12 1.51
N SER A 787 8.55 -43.56 2.61
CA SER A 787 8.20 -42.21 3.04
C SER A 787 8.52 -41.18 1.97
N LEU A 788 9.67 -41.28 1.30
CA LEU A 788 10.09 -40.43 0.19
C LEU A 788 9.12 -40.56 -1.00
N THR A 789 8.81 -41.79 -1.42
CA THR A 789 8.01 -42.11 -2.59
C THR A 789 6.59 -41.59 -2.40
N PHE A 790 5.89 -42.02 -1.35
CA PHE A 790 4.52 -41.53 -1.09
C PHE A 790 4.48 -40.06 -0.75
N GLY A 791 5.50 -39.53 -0.07
CA GLY A 791 5.63 -38.11 0.22
C GLY A 791 5.72 -37.26 -1.05
N ILE A 792 6.54 -37.66 -2.02
CA ILE A 792 6.69 -36.94 -3.31
C ILE A 792 5.42 -37.10 -4.16
N ILE A 793 4.78 -38.27 -4.20
CA ILE A 793 3.55 -38.48 -4.97
C ILE A 793 2.45 -37.57 -4.44
N VAL A 794 2.23 -37.51 -3.13
CA VAL A 794 1.22 -36.64 -2.52
C VAL A 794 1.57 -35.15 -2.72
N ALA A 795 2.85 -34.81 -2.57
CA ALA A 795 3.31 -33.45 -2.85
C ALA A 795 3.08 -33.04 -4.32
N ALA A 796 3.38 -33.93 -5.26
CA ALA A 796 3.15 -33.73 -6.69
C ALA A 796 1.66 -33.56 -6.99
N LEU A 797 0.80 -34.38 -6.37
CA LEU A 797 -0.65 -34.28 -6.49
C LEU A 797 -1.16 -32.92 -5.98
N ALA A 798 -0.71 -32.49 -4.80
CA ALA A 798 -1.12 -31.22 -4.20
C ALA A 798 -0.69 -30.04 -5.08
N LEU A 799 0.56 -30.03 -5.60
CA LEU A 799 1.06 -29.01 -6.52
C LEU A 799 0.36 -29.04 -7.88
N PHE A 800 0.00 -30.21 -8.38
CA PHE A 800 -0.77 -30.35 -9.63
C PHE A 800 -2.19 -29.78 -9.47
N VAL A 801 -2.85 -30.08 -8.38
CA VAL A 801 -4.17 -29.56 -8.05
C VAL A 801 -4.12 -28.04 -7.83
N ASP A 802 -3.08 -27.51 -7.18
CA ASP A 802 -2.85 -26.06 -7.07
C ASP A 802 -2.67 -25.40 -8.43
N TRP A 803 -1.94 -26.05 -9.33
CA TRP A 803 -1.76 -25.56 -10.70
C TRP A 803 -3.06 -25.60 -11.51
N LEU A 804 -3.88 -26.65 -11.40
CA LEU A 804 -5.22 -26.69 -12.03
C LEU A 804 -6.10 -25.54 -11.51
N GLY A 805 -6.06 -25.27 -10.21
CA GLY A 805 -6.77 -24.12 -9.61
C GLY A 805 -6.33 -22.78 -10.19
N LEU A 806 -5.01 -22.58 -10.42
CA LEU A 806 -4.49 -21.38 -11.09
C LEU A 806 -4.99 -21.25 -12.53
N VAL A 807 -4.99 -22.36 -13.28
CA VAL A 807 -5.49 -22.37 -14.66
C VAL A 807 -6.98 -22.05 -14.69
N ALA A 808 -7.77 -22.63 -13.77
CA ALA A 808 -9.20 -22.36 -13.66
C ALA A 808 -9.45 -20.87 -13.32
N GLU A 809 -8.67 -20.28 -12.41
CA GLU A 809 -8.74 -18.87 -12.05
C GLU A 809 -8.46 -17.97 -13.26
N GLU A 810 -7.46 -18.32 -14.09
CA GLU A 810 -7.11 -17.54 -15.29
C GLU A 810 -8.14 -17.68 -16.41
N VAL A 811 -8.72 -18.85 -16.59
CA VAL A 811 -9.73 -19.13 -17.63
C VAL A 811 -11.10 -18.51 -17.30
N LEU A 812 -11.47 -18.56 -16.00
CA LEU A 812 -12.76 -18.05 -15.49
C LEU A 812 -12.69 -16.55 -15.11
N HIS A 813 -11.53 -15.91 -15.28
CA HIS A 813 -11.40 -14.48 -15.03
C HIS A 813 -12.28 -13.70 -16.03
N PRO A 814 -13.17 -12.80 -15.58
CA PRO A 814 -14.01 -12.03 -16.48
C PRO A 814 -13.18 -11.22 -17.47
N ARG A 815 -13.53 -11.32 -18.76
CA ARG A 815 -12.88 -10.52 -19.82
C ARG A 815 -13.30 -9.06 -19.64
N GLY A 816 -12.36 -8.18 -19.26
CA GLY A 816 -12.61 -6.75 -19.09
C GLY A 816 -12.25 -6.19 -17.71
N MET A 817 -11.69 -7.00 -16.80
CA MET A 817 -11.10 -6.53 -15.53
C MET A 817 -9.56 -6.50 -15.57
#